data_59f93cda4400128b4a8d0502adb836b5
#
_entry.id   59f93cda4400128b4a8d0502adb836b5
#
_cell.length_a   1.000
_cell.length_b   1.000
_cell.length_c   1.000
_cell.angle_alpha   90.00
_cell.angle_beta   90.00
_cell.angle_gamma   90.00
#
_symmetry.space_group_name_H-M   'P 1'
#
loop_
_entity.id
_entity.type
_entity.pdbx_description
1 polymer ?
#
loop_
_entity_poly.entity_id
_entity_poly.type
_entity_poly.pdbx_seq_one_letter_code
_entity_poly.pdbx_strand_id
1 'polypeptide(L)'
;MVMDIKKIKESISTVKQVIDKSEIEPKTDNNKSVFCTFCSLTNNLYDFINDDTNVAVLERYVKKDKEECPLDTLCKEVCLGLEIVVTKMGEEFTQILDKSNSSDENIVIRSDGIFALSVINAEATKVRIIELLECLDILKYLEGHNRTLIILGPNGSGKTSLANYLRQLDRRVKVIPAAKPIKASGSIPNMYNSTVDMYNRSLYENNDIEQNILQRLIIGMCSEHDDIARNHHESGIVEKRSLYEQTKEIFDKFFEVKLDSSRFSSKEIVVRKNNGEPYGFNAMSDGERTAFFYIATVVSAPSNSFIIVDEPENHLNPAIYNRIWDELIEQRKDCQFIFISHTIEFIAARNDYELVKIKEFVYPSGFVFDFLGDAIEEVPITYVSEIVGSIRPILFCEGTKSNYDYKVYASIFGNQYTVIPVGDCITVKNCVATCNILARQYSIQKAVGIIDSDLREEEEILELQNIGVVVLGCNEIELLLIDSNIFQAVLERVYKPCDLFEEFKKEFFNRMANRKQFIIKRLVKTRIDYLLKSMQVNDKNCTSKEEIEESFKDVIGGVRVDSLWRLCEDAIDKSIRNQDYDLARKYCCLEHKELIPGITNRYVDDYSSIALGVIKDNAELVNIIKEKYFSGLLKVGS
;
A
#
# COMPACT_ATOMS: atom_id res chain seq x y z
N MET A 1 30.60 30.14 -9.60
CA MET A 1 31.76 29.33 -9.27
C MET A 1 31.37 27.89 -9.56
N VAL A 2 31.87 27.30 -10.64
CA VAL A 2 31.54 25.90 -10.99
C VAL A 2 32.32 25.04 -9.99
N MET A 3 31.59 24.33 -9.14
CA MET A 3 32.16 23.46 -8.14
C MET A 3 32.76 22.22 -8.81
N ASP A 4 33.97 21.88 -8.45
CA ASP A 4 34.65 20.68 -8.95
C ASP A 4 34.39 19.52 -7.98
N ILE A 5 33.31 18.76 -8.23
CA ILE A 5 32.93 17.56 -7.44
C ILE A 5 34.06 16.55 -7.40
N LYS A 6 34.86 16.47 -8.49
CA LYS A 6 36.01 15.58 -8.55
C LYS A 6 37.08 15.96 -7.51
N LYS A 7 37.31 17.27 -7.32
CA LYS A 7 38.25 17.79 -6.30
C LYS A 7 37.76 17.47 -4.89
N ILE A 8 36.44 17.58 -4.65
CA ILE A 8 35.81 17.22 -3.36
C ILE A 8 35.98 15.71 -3.10
N LYS A 9 35.72 14.86 -4.10
CA LYS A 9 35.88 13.42 -4.01
C LYS A 9 37.35 13.02 -3.68
N GLU A 10 38.30 13.65 -4.33
CA GLU A 10 39.74 13.44 -4.08
C GLU A 10 40.10 13.86 -2.65
N SER A 11 39.62 15.00 -2.18
CA SER A 11 39.91 15.53 -0.83
C SER A 11 39.31 14.66 0.27
N ILE A 12 38.03 14.22 0.12
CA ILE A 12 37.39 13.31 1.08
C ILE A 12 38.12 11.96 1.13
N SER A 13 38.50 11.44 -0.03
CA SER A 13 39.27 10.17 -0.12
C SER A 13 40.59 10.27 0.61
N THR A 14 41.29 11.41 0.51
CA THR A 14 42.54 11.67 1.22
C THR A 14 42.32 11.72 2.74
N VAL A 15 41.29 12.43 3.21
CA VAL A 15 40.92 12.50 4.63
C VAL A 15 40.61 11.11 5.18
N LYS A 16 39.80 10.32 4.46
CA LYS A 16 39.46 8.95 4.86
C LYS A 16 40.68 8.07 4.97
N GLN A 17 41.59 8.11 3.99
CA GLN A 17 42.84 7.33 4.04
C GLN A 17 43.71 7.66 5.25
N VAL A 18 43.72 8.93 5.67
CA VAL A 18 44.46 9.33 6.86
C VAL A 18 43.81 8.80 8.13
N ILE A 19 42.45 8.90 8.23
CA ILE A 19 41.72 8.35 9.36
C ILE A 19 41.94 6.84 9.50
N ASP A 20 41.86 6.09 8.38
CA ASP A 20 42.01 4.63 8.36
C ASP A 20 43.43 4.15 8.69
N LYS A 21 44.44 5.01 8.47
CA LYS A 21 45.86 4.70 8.72
C LYS A 21 46.38 5.21 10.06
N SER A 22 45.62 6.04 10.78
CA SER A 22 46.09 6.67 12.02
C SER A 22 45.54 5.93 13.23
N GLU A 23 46.43 5.45 14.11
CA GLU A 23 46.12 5.08 15.49
C GLU A 23 46.00 6.37 16.33
N ILE A 24 44.85 7.03 16.30
CA ILE A 24 44.64 8.29 17.03
C ILE A 24 43.90 7.99 18.33
N GLU A 25 44.58 8.11 19.48
CA GLU A 25 43.95 8.07 20.80
C GLU A 25 43.75 9.49 21.35
N PRO A 26 42.47 10.00 21.38
CA PRO A 26 42.20 11.30 21.97
C PRO A 26 42.38 11.27 23.49
N LYS A 27 43.07 12.26 24.06
CA LYS A 27 43.44 12.31 25.51
C LYS A 27 42.32 12.71 26.48
N THR A 28 41.19 13.26 25.99
CA THR A 28 40.07 13.68 26.83
C THR A 28 38.74 13.16 26.27
N ASP A 29 37.75 12.93 27.15
CA ASP A 29 36.44 12.39 26.73
C ASP A 29 35.70 13.33 25.75
N ASN A 30 35.84 14.65 25.88
CA ASN A 30 35.30 15.60 24.92
C ASN A 30 35.96 15.45 23.55
N ASN A 31 37.30 15.28 23.48
CA ASN A 31 38.01 15.11 22.23
C ASN A 31 37.71 13.75 21.58
N LYS A 32 37.41 12.71 22.38
CA LYS A 32 36.93 11.41 21.87
C LYS A 32 35.57 11.55 21.19
N SER A 33 34.63 12.25 21.80
CA SER A 33 33.30 12.48 21.22
C SER A 33 33.39 13.25 19.91
N VAL A 34 34.17 14.33 19.89
CA VAL A 34 34.41 15.16 18.71
C VAL A 34 35.07 14.37 17.57
N PHE A 35 36.08 13.57 17.90
CA PHE A 35 36.77 12.73 16.93
C PHE A 35 35.88 11.61 16.37
N CYS A 36 35.08 10.95 17.20
CA CYS A 36 34.10 9.95 16.75
C CYS A 36 33.04 10.55 15.82
N THR A 37 32.54 11.75 16.13
CA THR A 37 31.60 12.50 15.28
C THR A 37 32.25 12.83 13.94
N PHE A 38 33.51 13.26 13.97
CA PHE A 38 34.29 13.57 12.77
C PHE A 38 34.50 12.33 11.88
N CYS A 39 34.92 11.20 12.45
CA CYS A 39 35.10 9.94 11.71
C CYS A 39 33.76 9.47 11.07
N SER A 40 32.69 9.54 11.84
CA SER A 40 31.35 9.20 11.34
C SER A 40 30.92 10.11 10.18
N LEU A 41 31.16 11.42 10.31
CA LEU A 41 30.87 12.39 9.26
C LEU A 41 31.68 12.12 8.00
N THR A 42 32.97 11.89 8.13
CA THR A 42 33.85 11.59 6.97
C THR A 42 33.43 10.31 6.25
N ASN A 43 33.06 9.27 6.98
CA ASN A 43 32.55 8.04 6.39
C ASN A 43 31.24 8.29 5.64
N ASN A 44 30.28 8.97 6.23
CA ASN A 44 29.00 9.30 5.59
C ASN A 44 29.20 10.17 4.33
N LEU A 45 30.10 11.15 4.37
CA LEU A 45 30.45 11.97 3.23
C LEU A 45 31.15 11.17 2.13
N TYR A 46 32.04 10.27 2.51
CA TYR A 46 32.73 9.40 1.58
C TYR A 46 31.76 8.47 0.85
N ASP A 47 30.87 7.82 1.59
CA ASP A 47 29.85 6.94 1.03
C ASP A 47 28.89 7.72 0.13
N PHE A 48 28.46 8.90 0.55
CA PHE A 48 27.61 9.80 -0.23
C PHE A 48 28.22 10.20 -1.58
N ILE A 49 29.47 10.68 -1.58
CA ILE A 49 30.12 11.20 -2.80
C ILE A 49 30.62 10.10 -3.73
N ASN A 50 30.74 8.87 -3.25
CA ASN A 50 31.10 7.71 -4.07
C ASN A 50 29.90 6.99 -4.69
N ASP A 51 28.68 7.33 -4.30
CA ASP A 51 27.47 6.91 -4.99
C ASP A 51 27.25 7.80 -6.24
N ASP A 52 27.47 7.24 -7.42
CA ASP A 52 27.39 7.96 -8.70
C ASP A 52 25.98 8.53 -8.93
N THR A 53 24.93 7.95 -8.34
CA THR A 53 23.56 8.45 -8.43
C THR A 53 23.37 9.73 -7.61
N ASN A 54 23.94 9.80 -6.41
CA ASN A 54 23.92 11.02 -5.58
C ASN A 54 24.71 12.16 -6.26
N VAL A 55 25.85 11.83 -6.86
CA VAL A 55 26.66 12.81 -7.61
C VAL A 55 25.90 13.34 -8.82
N ALA A 56 25.23 12.46 -9.59
CA ALA A 56 24.44 12.88 -10.75
C ALA A 56 23.31 13.83 -10.37
N VAL A 57 22.64 13.57 -9.24
CA VAL A 57 21.58 14.47 -8.75
C VAL A 57 22.16 15.81 -8.28
N LEU A 58 23.21 15.81 -7.48
CA LEU A 58 23.91 17.05 -7.07
C LEU A 58 24.32 17.88 -8.28
N GLU A 59 24.94 17.25 -9.29
CA GLU A 59 25.35 17.96 -10.51
C GLU A 59 24.17 18.58 -11.25
N ARG A 60 23.01 17.94 -11.26
CA ARG A 60 21.80 18.45 -11.91
C ARG A 60 21.31 19.74 -11.27
N TYR A 61 21.28 19.80 -9.92
CA TYR A 61 20.78 20.96 -9.19
C TYR A 61 21.82 22.06 -9.05
N VAL A 62 23.09 21.73 -8.91
CA VAL A 62 24.17 22.72 -8.74
C VAL A 62 24.48 23.47 -10.04
N LYS A 63 24.29 22.84 -11.20
CA LYS A 63 24.56 23.48 -12.52
C LYS A 63 23.53 24.51 -12.94
N LYS A 64 22.41 24.68 -12.19
CA LYS A 64 21.42 25.71 -12.49
C LYS A 64 21.93 27.11 -12.13
N ASP A 65 21.85 28.05 -13.08
CA ASP A 65 22.31 29.43 -12.89
C ASP A 65 21.44 30.24 -11.91
N LYS A 66 20.18 29.81 -11.74
CA LYS A 66 19.20 30.47 -10.84
C LYS A 66 18.69 29.46 -9.83
N GLU A 67 18.59 29.89 -8.58
CA GLU A 67 17.89 29.14 -7.55
C GLU A 67 16.38 29.19 -7.81
N GLU A 68 15.83 28.06 -8.18
CA GLU A 68 14.43 27.96 -8.57
C GLU A 68 13.55 27.31 -7.50
N CYS A 69 14.13 26.50 -6.60
CA CYS A 69 13.41 25.85 -5.52
C CYS A 69 14.30 25.62 -4.29
N PRO A 70 13.73 25.31 -3.10
CA PRO A 70 14.49 25.01 -1.88
C PRO A 70 15.53 23.90 -2.03
N LEU A 71 15.26 22.88 -2.87
CA LEU A 71 16.21 21.82 -3.13
C LEU A 71 17.45 22.31 -3.87
N ASP A 72 17.31 23.23 -4.84
CA ASP A 72 18.46 23.86 -5.52
C ASP A 72 19.34 24.60 -4.49
N THR A 73 18.72 25.31 -3.55
CA THR A 73 19.41 26.01 -2.47
C THR A 73 20.11 25.02 -1.53
N LEU A 74 19.41 23.97 -1.10
CA LEU A 74 19.96 22.93 -0.22
C LEU A 74 21.16 22.22 -0.87
N CYS A 75 21.06 21.84 -2.14
CA CYS A 75 22.17 21.25 -2.88
C CYS A 75 23.39 22.18 -2.94
N LYS A 76 23.18 23.48 -3.20
CA LYS A 76 24.26 24.47 -3.23
C LYS A 76 24.89 24.69 -1.87
N GLU A 77 24.08 24.76 -0.79
CA GLU A 77 24.57 24.89 0.59
C GLU A 77 25.38 23.67 1.02
N VAL A 78 24.90 22.45 0.70
CA VAL A 78 25.64 21.19 0.96
C VAL A 78 26.96 21.20 0.23
N CYS A 79 26.95 21.54 -1.05
CA CYS A 79 28.16 21.59 -1.86
C CYS A 79 29.17 22.62 -1.37
N LEU A 80 28.70 23.82 -1.01
CA LEU A 80 29.57 24.87 -0.44
C LEU A 80 30.13 24.44 0.93
N GLY A 81 29.29 23.83 1.77
CA GLY A 81 29.70 23.28 3.06
C GLY A 81 30.74 22.18 2.91
N LEU A 82 30.54 21.26 1.97
CA LEU A 82 31.50 20.21 1.63
C LEU A 82 32.84 20.80 1.14
N GLU A 83 32.82 21.76 0.23
CA GLU A 83 34.04 22.40 -0.28
C GLU A 83 34.83 23.05 0.85
N ILE A 84 34.16 23.78 1.74
CA ILE A 84 34.80 24.47 2.88
C ILE A 84 35.38 23.46 3.87
N VAL A 85 34.58 22.48 4.30
CA VAL A 85 34.99 21.50 5.31
C VAL A 85 36.12 20.63 4.76
N VAL A 86 35.94 20.06 3.56
CA VAL A 86 36.87 19.10 3.00
C VAL A 86 38.19 19.77 2.55
N THR A 87 38.12 20.97 1.98
CA THR A 87 39.36 21.69 1.55
C THR A 87 40.21 22.06 2.77
N LYS A 88 39.57 22.65 3.80
CA LYS A 88 40.30 23.02 5.03
C LYS A 88 40.83 21.81 5.77
N MET A 89 40.03 20.76 5.87
CA MET A 89 40.44 19.50 6.52
C MET A 89 41.52 18.79 5.72
N GLY A 90 41.40 18.72 4.39
CA GLY A 90 42.42 18.13 3.51
C GLY A 90 43.77 18.85 3.63
N GLU A 91 43.78 20.19 3.70
CA GLU A 91 45.00 20.99 3.91
C GLU A 91 45.63 20.71 5.28
N GLU A 92 44.86 20.68 6.36
CA GLU A 92 45.36 20.37 7.70
C GLU A 92 45.85 18.93 7.83
N PHE A 93 45.14 17.95 7.26
CA PHE A 93 45.59 16.55 7.26
C PHE A 93 46.78 16.31 6.36
N THR A 94 46.94 17.01 5.23
CA THR A 94 48.14 16.94 4.38
C THR A 94 49.37 17.47 5.13
N GLN A 95 49.20 18.57 5.90
CA GLN A 95 50.29 19.09 6.74
C GLN A 95 50.68 18.12 7.88
N ILE A 96 49.73 17.37 8.42
CA ILE A 96 49.98 16.34 9.43
C ILE A 96 50.71 15.15 8.81
N LEU A 97 50.30 14.71 7.59
CA LEU A 97 50.99 13.65 6.83
C LEU A 97 52.42 14.00 6.45
N ASP A 98 52.65 15.23 5.99
CA ASP A 98 53.99 15.70 5.63
C ASP A 98 54.91 15.79 6.86
N LYS A 99 54.40 16.11 8.01
CA LYS A 99 55.15 16.09 9.30
C LYS A 99 55.37 14.66 9.81
N SER A 100 54.52 13.68 9.50
CA SER A 100 54.67 12.30 9.91
C SER A 100 55.71 11.53 9.04
N ASN A 101 55.92 11.98 7.81
CA ASN A 101 56.98 11.41 6.94
C ASN A 101 58.41 11.85 7.32
N SER A 102 58.54 12.83 8.22
CA SER A 102 59.83 13.16 8.87
C SER A 102 59.88 12.44 10.22
N SER A 103 60.48 11.24 10.22
CA SER A 103 60.83 10.41 11.37
C SER A 103 60.80 11.11 12.73
N ASP A 104 59.78 10.87 13.55
CA ASP A 104 59.81 10.56 14.98
C ASP A 104 58.42 10.71 15.64
N GLU A 105 58.01 9.61 16.23
CA GLU A 105 57.12 9.42 17.39
C GLU A 105 55.92 10.35 17.62
N ASN A 106 54.73 9.74 17.59
CA ASN A 106 53.48 10.22 18.21
C ASN A 106 52.89 11.56 17.72
N ILE A 107 52.11 11.51 16.66
CA ILE A 107 51.30 12.63 16.22
C ILE A 107 50.21 12.87 17.27
N VAL A 108 50.40 13.85 18.16
CA VAL A 108 49.41 14.38 19.07
C VAL A 108 48.67 15.48 18.35
N ILE A 109 47.42 15.26 17.92
CA ILE A 109 46.57 16.34 17.42
C ILE A 109 46.27 17.27 18.61
N ARG A 110 46.90 18.44 18.65
CA ARG A 110 46.60 19.50 19.61
C ARG A 110 45.32 20.21 19.16
N SER A 111 44.30 20.13 19.99
CA SER A 111 43.01 20.79 19.78
C SER A 111 43.07 22.29 20.07
N ASP A 112 43.68 23.09 19.23
CA ASP A 112 43.58 24.51 19.32
C ASP A 112 42.46 25.03 18.40
N GLY A 113 41.56 25.85 18.94
CA GLY A 113 40.43 26.64 18.41
C GLY A 113 39.96 26.49 16.95
N ILE A 114 40.80 26.21 15.99
CA ILE A 114 40.48 26.08 14.57
C ILE A 114 39.75 24.75 14.30
N PHE A 115 40.14 23.68 15.01
CA PHE A 115 39.49 22.38 14.92
C PHE A 115 38.02 22.39 15.41
N ALA A 116 37.75 23.19 16.48
CA ALA A 116 36.40 23.38 17.00
C ALA A 116 35.46 24.08 15.99
N LEU A 117 35.96 25.04 15.24
CA LEU A 117 35.21 25.72 14.19
C LEU A 117 34.93 24.82 12.98
N SER A 118 35.89 24.00 12.61
CA SER A 118 35.74 22.99 11.54
C SER A 118 34.72 21.92 11.92
N VAL A 119 34.66 21.51 13.18
CA VAL A 119 33.68 20.53 13.70
C VAL A 119 32.26 21.13 13.74
N ILE A 120 32.09 22.39 14.17
CA ILE A 120 30.78 23.08 14.17
C ILE A 120 30.26 23.19 12.73
N ASN A 121 31.09 23.57 11.79
CA ASN A 121 30.72 23.62 10.36
C ASN A 121 30.44 22.22 9.80
N ALA A 122 31.17 21.20 10.26
CA ALA A 122 30.93 19.82 9.87
C ALA A 122 29.59 19.27 10.40
N GLU A 123 29.21 19.60 11.63
CA GLU A 123 27.89 19.20 12.17
C GLU A 123 26.74 19.88 11.42
N ALA A 124 26.84 21.18 11.15
CA ALA A 124 25.85 21.89 10.35
C ALA A 124 25.73 21.29 8.94
N THR A 125 26.87 20.97 8.30
CA THR A 125 26.90 20.30 7.00
C THR A 125 26.33 18.88 7.05
N LYS A 126 26.58 18.15 8.14
CA LYS A 126 25.99 16.81 8.38
C LYS A 126 24.45 16.86 8.41
N VAL A 127 23.89 17.82 9.13
CA VAL A 127 22.42 18.01 9.17
C VAL A 127 21.88 18.28 7.76
N ARG A 128 22.54 19.18 7.02
CA ARG A 128 22.15 19.50 5.63
C ARG A 128 22.30 18.31 4.68
N ILE A 129 23.30 17.46 4.88
CA ILE A 129 23.48 16.25 4.09
C ILE A 129 22.39 15.23 4.39
N ILE A 130 22.01 15.05 5.68
CA ILE A 130 20.93 14.15 6.06
C ILE A 130 19.61 14.63 5.44
N GLU A 131 19.30 15.92 5.58
CA GLU A 131 18.13 16.54 4.94
C GLU A 131 18.14 16.32 3.41
N LEU A 132 19.29 16.51 2.77
CA LEU A 132 19.42 16.28 1.33
C LEU A 132 19.27 14.82 0.96
N LEU A 133 19.87 13.88 1.70
CA LEU A 133 19.74 12.45 1.45
C LEU A 133 18.28 11.98 1.57
N GLU A 134 17.57 12.43 2.58
CA GLU A 134 16.14 12.16 2.76
C GLU A 134 15.31 12.67 1.56
N CYS A 135 15.62 13.88 1.08
CA CYS A 135 14.99 14.43 -0.11
C CYS A 135 15.35 13.66 -1.38
N LEU A 136 16.62 13.29 -1.53
CA LEU A 136 17.13 12.60 -2.72
C LEU A 136 16.62 11.16 -2.82
N ASP A 137 16.51 10.43 -1.72
CA ASP A 137 15.96 9.08 -1.73
C ASP A 137 14.53 9.07 -2.26
N ILE A 138 13.72 10.05 -1.88
CA ILE A 138 12.38 10.23 -2.41
C ILE A 138 12.42 10.58 -3.89
N LEU A 139 13.22 11.59 -4.29
CA LEU A 139 13.30 12.05 -5.67
C LEU A 139 13.93 11.02 -6.61
N LYS A 140 14.93 10.28 -6.15
CA LYS A 140 15.58 9.19 -6.90
C LYS A 140 14.57 8.12 -7.32
N TYR A 141 13.65 7.79 -6.42
CA TYR A 141 12.54 6.92 -6.73
C TYR A 141 11.57 7.52 -7.74
N LEU A 142 11.26 8.81 -7.58
CA LEU A 142 10.36 9.51 -8.50
C LEU A 142 10.97 9.66 -9.92
N GLU A 143 12.28 9.87 -10.02
CA GLU A 143 12.98 10.08 -11.31
C GLU A 143 13.38 8.78 -12.02
N GLY A 144 13.50 7.66 -11.29
CA GLY A 144 13.99 6.39 -11.83
C GLY A 144 12.92 5.54 -12.52
N HIS A 145 11.65 5.86 -12.33
CA HIS A 145 10.54 5.04 -12.79
C HIS A 145 9.79 5.68 -13.95
N ASN A 146 9.72 4.96 -15.09
CA ASN A 146 8.85 5.32 -16.21
C ASN A 146 7.39 4.88 -15.98
N ARG A 147 7.05 4.38 -14.78
CA ARG A 147 5.76 3.81 -14.42
C ARG A 147 4.98 4.77 -13.52
N THR A 148 3.67 4.65 -13.55
CA THR A 148 2.79 5.32 -12.61
C THR A 148 3.05 4.81 -11.19
N LEU A 149 3.23 5.71 -10.22
CA LEU A 149 3.36 5.33 -8.82
C LEU A 149 2.01 5.43 -8.10
N ILE A 150 1.69 4.44 -7.28
CA ILE A 150 0.50 4.47 -6.40
C ILE A 150 0.96 4.34 -4.96
N ILE A 151 0.70 5.40 -4.18
CA ILE A 151 1.09 5.48 -2.78
C ILE A 151 -0.07 5.00 -1.91
N LEU A 152 0.22 3.97 -1.12
CA LEU A 152 -0.68 3.38 -0.14
C LEU A 152 -0.18 3.65 1.28
N GLY A 153 -1.06 3.51 2.26
CA GLY A 153 -0.72 3.60 3.68
C GLY A 153 -1.94 3.83 4.54
N PRO A 154 -1.87 3.52 5.84
CA PRO A 154 -2.96 3.75 6.77
C PRO A 154 -3.29 5.25 6.90
N ASN A 155 -4.48 5.54 7.41
CA ASN A 155 -4.84 6.94 7.70
C ASN A 155 -3.90 7.49 8.77
N GLY A 156 -3.42 8.71 8.53
CA GLY A 156 -2.43 9.36 9.41
C GLY A 156 -0.96 8.98 9.13
N SER A 157 -0.66 8.14 8.13
CA SER A 157 0.73 7.79 7.78
C SER A 157 1.52 8.91 7.09
N GLY A 158 0.93 10.09 6.86
CA GLY A 158 1.62 11.24 6.28
C GLY A 158 1.55 11.33 4.74
N LYS A 159 0.64 10.61 4.06
CA LYS A 159 0.50 10.65 2.59
C LYS A 159 0.35 12.08 2.03
N THR A 160 -0.59 12.83 2.57
CA THR A 160 -0.81 14.25 2.17
C THR A 160 0.35 15.13 2.60
N SER A 161 1.01 14.84 3.74
CA SER A 161 2.21 15.54 4.19
C SER A 161 3.37 15.33 3.23
N LEU A 162 3.54 14.12 2.69
CA LEU A 162 4.53 13.82 1.65
C LEU A 162 4.29 14.66 0.39
N ALA A 163 3.06 14.71 -0.12
CA ALA A 163 2.73 15.50 -1.29
C ALA A 163 3.07 16.99 -1.09
N ASN A 164 2.71 17.54 0.07
CA ASN A 164 3.01 18.92 0.41
C ASN A 164 4.52 19.17 0.60
N TYR A 165 5.22 18.21 1.21
CA TYR A 165 6.67 18.30 1.38
C TYR A 165 7.39 18.30 0.02
N LEU A 166 7.07 17.37 -0.88
CA LEU A 166 7.65 17.31 -2.22
C LEU A 166 7.35 18.57 -3.04
N ARG A 167 6.15 19.13 -2.91
CA ARG A 167 5.77 20.39 -3.57
C ARG A 167 6.66 21.56 -3.14
N GLN A 168 7.07 21.60 -1.88
CA GLN A 168 7.95 22.65 -1.37
C GLN A 168 9.40 22.49 -1.84
N LEU A 169 9.82 21.26 -2.14
CA LEU A 169 11.20 20.98 -2.53
C LEU A 169 11.48 21.27 -4.01
N ASP A 170 10.55 20.91 -4.90
CA ASP A 170 10.79 21.01 -6.35
C ASP A 170 9.58 21.61 -7.07
N ARG A 171 9.82 22.66 -7.85
CA ARG A 171 8.79 23.33 -8.67
C ARG A 171 8.18 22.45 -9.75
N ARG A 172 8.84 21.36 -10.12
CA ARG A 172 8.29 20.36 -11.05
C ARG A 172 7.15 19.56 -10.41
N VAL A 173 7.06 19.54 -9.09
CA VAL A 173 6.00 18.84 -8.37
C VAL A 173 4.71 19.66 -8.39
N LYS A 174 3.67 19.08 -8.96
CA LYS A 174 2.32 19.63 -9.01
C LYS A 174 1.40 18.76 -8.16
N VAL A 175 0.80 19.31 -7.13
CA VAL A 175 -0.11 18.57 -6.23
C VAL A 175 -1.55 18.94 -6.53
N ILE A 176 -2.35 17.95 -6.87
CA ILE A 176 -3.80 18.04 -6.96
C ILE A 176 -4.36 17.43 -5.65
N PRO A 177 -4.85 18.25 -4.70
CA PRO A 177 -5.26 17.77 -3.38
C PRO A 177 -6.61 17.05 -3.40
N ALA A 178 -6.90 16.29 -2.33
CA ALA A 178 -8.18 15.63 -2.13
C ALA A 178 -9.36 16.64 -2.09
N ALA A 179 -9.20 17.75 -1.37
CA ALA A 179 -10.16 18.86 -1.37
C ALA A 179 -9.89 19.79 -2.57
N LYS A 180 -10.72 19.69 -3.61
CA LYS A 180 -10.52 20.39 -4.88
C LYS A 180 -11.27 21.72 -4.92
N PRO A 181 -10.67 22.78 -5.47
CA PRO A 181 -11.31 24.08 -5.67
C PRO A 181 -12.20 24.01 -6.92
N ILE A 182 -13.39 23.44 -6.79
CA ILE A 182 -14.30 23.19 -7.93
C ILE A 182 -15.25 24.36 -8.25
N LYS A 183 -15.09 25.50 -7.61
CA LYS A 183 -15.85 26.70 -7.91
C LYS A 183 -14.95 27.80 -8.45
N ALA A 184 -15.30 28.36 -9.59
CA ALA A 184 -14.70 29.58 -10.08
C ALA A 184 -15.36 30.76 -9.33
N SER A 185 -14.59 31.55 -8.58
CA SER A 185 -15.08 32.78 -7.98
C SER A 185 -15.24 33.85 -9.07
N GLY A 186 -16.30 34.66 -8.99
CA GLY A 186 -16.52 35.74 -9.97
C GLY A 186 -15.35 36.71 -10.10
N SER A 187 -15.39 37.60 -11.09
CA SER A 187 -14.31 38.51 -11.46
C SER A 187 -13.65 39.20 -10.27
N ILE A 188 -12.39 38.86 -10.00
CA ILE A 188 -11.54 39.54 -9.04
C ILE A 188 -10.69 40.54 -9.84
N PRO A 189 -10.82 41.87 -9.61
CA PRO A 189 -10.20 42.87 -10.47
C PRO A 189 -8.69 42.72 -10.67
N ASN A 190 -7.98 42.20 -9.68
CA ASN A 190 -6.51 42.05 -9.71
C ASN A 190 -6.03 40.76 -10.43
N MET A 191 -6.90 39.94 -10.96
CA MET A 191 -6.53 38.66 -11.58
C MET A 191 -6.55 38.67 -13.14
N TYR A 192 -6.98 39.76 -13.77
CA TYR A 192 -7.10 39.83 -15.24
C TYR A 192 -5.77 39.57 -15.99
N ASN A 193 -4.64 39.75 -15.33
CA ASN A 193 -3.32 39.52 -15.89
C ASN A 193 -2.71 38.18 -15.44
N SER A 194 -3.52 37.26 -14.89
CA SER A 194 -3.01 35.94 -14.50
C SER A 194 -2.56 35.16 -15.73
N THR A 195 -1.36 34.61 -15.64
CA THR A 195 -0.80 33.70 -16.64
C THR A 195 -0.83 32.26 -16.13
N VAL A 196 -0.66 31.29 -17.03
CA VAL A 196 -0.52 29.87 -16.67
C VAL A 196 0.71 29.66 -15.78
N ASP A 197 1.78 30.43 -16.00
CA ASP A 197 2.96 30.38 -15.14
C ASP A 197 2.67 30.85 -13.71
N MET A 198 1.85 31.91 -13.56
CA MET A 198 1.41 32.35 -12.23
C MET A 198 0.54 31.30 -11.54
N TYR A 199 -0.33 30.62 -12.29
CA TYR A 199 -1.08 29.49 -11.76
C TYR A 199 -0.14 28.37 -11.28
N ASN A 200 0.79 27.95 -12.11
CA ASN A 200 1.76 26.92 -11.77
C ASN A 200 2.63 27.29 -10.57
N ARG A 201 2.98 28.59 -10.41
CA ARG A 201 3.68 29.09 -9.22
C ARG A 201 2.80 29.06 -7.98
N SER A 202 1.52 29.41 -8.08
CA SER A 202 0.60 29.37 -6.94
C SER A 202 0.36 27.96 -6.40
N LEU A 203 0.45 26.94 -7.24
CA LEU A 203 0.44 25.54 -6.80
C LEU A 203 1.68 25.16 -5.98
N TYR A 204 2.78 25.87 -6.15
CA TYR A 204 4.04 25.64 -5.44
C TYR A 204 4.16 26.49 -4.17
N GLU A 205 3.83 27.79 -4.22
CA GLU A 205 4.12 28.76 -3.17
C GLU A 205 3.15 28.72 -1.98
N ASN A 206 1.91 28.28 -2.18
CA ASN A 206 0.88 28.33 -1.14
C ASN A 206 0.63 26.96 -0.51
N ASN A 207 0.75 26.90 0.82
CA ASN A 207 0.41 25.71 1.61
C ASN A 207 -1.11 25.43 1.61
N ASP A 208 -1.92 26.50 1.55
CA ASP A 208 -3.37 26.41 1.37
C ASP A 208 -3.72 26.74 -0.08
N ILE A 209 -4.52 25.87 -0.71
CA ILE A 209 -5.02 26.15 -2.05
C ILE A 209 -5.96 27.34 -1.94
N GLU A 210 -5.52 28.47 -2.48
CA GLU A 210 -6.35 29.66 -2.55
C GLU A 210 -7.70 29.32 -3.20
N GLN A 211 -8.78 29.85 -2.62
CA GLN A 211 -10.14 29.65 -3.15
C GLN A 211 -10.28 30.07 -4.63
N ASN A 212 -9.32 30.81 -5.14
CA ASN A 212 -9.31 31.41 -6.48
C ASN A 212 -8.38 30.70 -7.47
N ILE A 213 -7.77 29.57 -7.11
CA ILE A 213 -6.75 28.92 -7.94
C ILE A 213 -7.34 28.45 -9.29
N LEU A 214 -8.57 27.93 -9.29
CA LEU A 214 -9.28 27.53 -10.50
C LEU A 214 -9.56 28.75 -11.40
N GLN A 215 -9.93 29.89 -10.82
CA GLN A 215 -10.15 31.12 -11.57
C GLN A 215 -8.87 31.61 -12.24
N ARG A 216 -7.73 31.53 -11.55
CA ARG A 216 -6.40 31.85 -12.14
C ARG A 216 -6.07 30.96 -13.33
N LEU A 217 -6.35 29.66 -13.22
CA LEU A 217 -6.17 28.71 -14.31
C LEU A 217 -7.02 29.09 -15.53
N ILE A 218 -8.31 29.32 -15.31
CA ILE A 218 -9.25 29.73 -16.38
C ILE A 218 -8.78 31.02 -17.07
N ILE A 219 -8.44 32.05 -16.31
CA ILE A 219 -7.96 33.33 -16.87
C ILE A 219 -6.67 33.12 -17.65
N GLY A 220 -5.72 32.35 -17.09
CA GLY A 220 -4.46 32.05 -17.75
C GLY A 220 -4.65 31.33 -19.10
N MET A 221 -5.53 30.33 -19.13
CA MET A 221 -5.84 29.58 -20.36
C MET A 221 -6.53 30.47 -21.41
N CYS A 222 -7.48 31.32 -20.99
CA CYS A 222 -8.12 32.27 -21.90
C CYS A 222 -7.12 33.27 -22.45
N SER A 223 -6.18 33.75 -21.63
CA SER A 223 -5.15 34.72 -22.08
C SER A 223 -4.17 34.09 -23.05
N GLU A 224 -3.68 32.88 -22.77
CA GLU A 224 -2.77 32.13 -23.64
C GLU A 224 -3.44 31.83 -25.00
N HIS A 225 -4.71 31.43 -25.00
CA HIS A 225 -5.47 31.17 -26.21
C HIS A 225 -5.61 32.44 -27.09
N ASP A 226 -5.96 33.59 -26.46
CA ASP A 226 -6.07 34.87 -27.15
C ASP A 226 -4.71 35.32 -27.71
N ASP A 227 -3.60 35.10 -27.00
CA ASP A 227 -2.26 35.45 -27.47
C ASP A 227 -1.83 34.58 -28.67
N ILE A 228 -2.09 33.27 -28.61
CA ILE A 228 -1.81 32.34 -29.73
C ILE A 228 -2.65 32.74 -30.97
N ALA A 229 -3.95 33.00 -30.80
CA ALA A 229 -4.83 33.42 -31.89
C ALA A 229 -4.36 34.74 -32.51
N ARG A 230 -3.87 35.70 -31.73
CA ARG A 230 -3.34 36.99 -32.17
C ARG A 230 -2.04 36.78 -32.99
N ASN A 231 -1.10 36.02 -32.44
CA ASN A 231 0.16 35.72 -33.11
C ASN A 231 -0.04 34.96 -34.41
N HIS A 232 -1.01 34.05 -34.46
CA HIS A 232 -1.40 33.37 -35.70
C HIS A 232 -1.91 34.33 -36.75
N HIS A 233 -2.73 35.32 -36.36
CA HIS A 233 -3.26 36.33 -37.25
C HIS A 233 -2.15 37.27 -37.79
N GLU A 234 -1.14 37.58 -36.98
CA GLU A 234 -0.04 38.48 -37.39
C GLU A 234 1.05 37.77 -38.20
N SER A 235 1.42 36.52 -37.85
CA SER A 235 2.54 35.80 -38.48
C SER A 235 2.12 34.76 -39.54
N GLY A 236 0.87 34.33 -39.51
CA GLY A 236 0.37 33.25 -40.40
C GLY A 236 0.87 31.86 -40.06
N ILE A 237 1.62 31.70 -38.96
CA ILE A 237 2.21 30.41 -38.52
C ILE A 237 1.39 29.84 -37.39
N VAL A 238 0.85 28.63 -37.51
CA VAL A 238 0.23 27.86 -36.43
C VAL A 238 1.32 27.04 -35.72
N GLU A 239 1.96 27.63 -34.73
CA GLU A 239 3.07 26.95 -34.04
C GLU A 239 2.61 25.97 -32.96
N LYS A 240 1.46 26.20 -32.29
CA LYS A 240 1.04 25.39 -31.13
C LYS A 240 -0.47 25.47 -30.89
N ARG A 241 -1.09 24.35 -30.51
CA ARG A 241 -2.46 24.34 -29.95
C ARG A 241 -2.47 24.96 -28.57
N SER A 242 -3.48 25.78 -28.27
CA SER A 242 -3.63 26.37 -26.93
C SER A 242 -3.97 25.33 -25.90
N LEU A 243 -3.67 25.63 -24.62
CA LEU A 243 -4.04 24.78 -23.49
C LEU A 243 -5.56 24.59 -23.37
N TYR A 244 -6.33 25.61 -23.75
CA TYR A 244 -7.78 25.51 -23.82
C TYR A 244 -8.23 24.48 -24.87
N GLU A 245 -7.68 24.51 -26.08
CA GLU A 245 -8.04 23.57 -27.14
C GLU A 245 -7.69 22.12 -26.76
N GLN A 246 -6.53 21.92 -26.14
CA GLN A 246 -6.12 20.61 -25.63
C GLN A 246 -7.06 20.13 -24.50
N THR A 247 -7.38 21.00 -23.55
CA THR A 247 -8.32 20.69 -22.45
C THR A 247 -9.72 20.38 -23.00
N LYS A 248 -10.19 21.19 -23.97
CA LYS A 248 -11.49 20.99 -24.61
C LYS A 248 -11.56 19.65 -25.34
N GLU A 249 -10.54 19.29 -26.09
CA GLU A 249 -10.50 18.02 -26.83
C GLU A 249 -10.66 16.84 -25.89
N ILE A 250 -9.94 16.83 -24.76
CA ILE A 250 -10.03 15.75 -23.78
C ILE A 250 -11.40 15.77 -23.08
N PHE A 251 -11.83 16.93 -22.56
CA PHE A 251 -13.09 17.07 -21.85
C PHE A 251 -14.30 16.64 -22.69
N ASP A 252 -14.34 17.09 -23.94
CA ASP A 252 -15.44 16.82 -24.86
C ASP A 252 -15.55 15.33 -25.26
N LYS A 253 -14.50 14.51 -25.05
CA LYS A 253 -14.56 13.05 -25.24
C LYS A 253 -15.41 12.34 -24.17
N PHE A 254 -15.45 12.87 -22.96
CA PHE A 254 -16.03 12.19 -21.80
C PHE A 254 -17.40 12.71 -21.39
N PHE A 255 -17.77 13.93 -21.78
CA PHE A 255 -19.00 14.56 -21.33
C PHE A 255 -19.89 14.98 -22.51
N GLU A 256 -21.21 14.92 -22.28
CA GLU A 256 -22.20 15.47 -23.24
C GLU A 256 -22.12 17.00 -23.30
N VAL A 257 -21.80 17.61 -22.17
CA VAL A 257 -21.56 19.05 -22.06
C VAL A 257 -20.24 19.37 -22.74
N LYS A 258 -20.26 20.40 -23.61
CA LYS A 258 -19.09 20.82 -24.39
C LYS A 258 -18.58 22.17 -23.91
N LEU A 259 -17.24 22.33 -23.85
CA LEU A 259 -16.64 23.62 -23.55
C LEU A 259 -16.85 24.61 -24.70
N ASP A 260 -17.19 25.84 -24.39
CA ASP A 260 -17.50 26.90 -25.34
C ASP A 260 -16.67 28.15 -25.02
N SER A 261 -16.07 28.74 -26.06
CA SER A 261 -15.19 29.92 -25.96
C SER A 261 -15.90 31.25 -26.16
N SER A 262 -17.23 31.27 -26.27
CA SER A 262 -17.99 32.47 -26.61
C SER A 262 -17.83 33.65 -25.63
N ARG A 263 -17.31 33.41 -24.42
CA ARG A 263 -17.08 34.46 -23.41
C ARG A 263 -15.61 34.65 -23.05
N PHE A 264 -14.67 34.27 -23.89
CA PHE A 264 -13.24 34.46 -23.62
C PHE A 264 -12.82 35.91 -23.43
N SER A 265 -13.46 36.85 -24.14
CA SER A 265 -13.24 38.28 -23.92
C SER A 265 -13.48 38.74 -22.46
N SER A 266 -14.36 38.03 -21.75
CA SER A 266 -14.63 38.24 -20.34
C SER A 266 -13.77 37.36 -19.41
N LYS A 267 -12.79 36.61 -19.97
CA LYS A 267 -11.96 35.64 -19.26
C LYS A 267 -12.77 34.57 -18.53
N GLU A 268 -13.87 34.13 -19.18
CA GLU A 268 -14.79 33.11 -18.69
C GLU A 268 -14.86 31.94 -19.67
N ILE A 269 -14.87 30.71 -19.12
CA ILE A 269 -15.25 29.51 -19.82
C ILE A 269 -16.73 29.24 -19.55
N VAL A 270 -17.49 29.01 -20.58
CA VAL A 270 -18.87 28.56 -20.50
C VAL A 270 -19.01 27.18 -21.11
N VAL A 271 -20.12 26.53 -20.87
CA VAL A 271 -20.43 25.21 -21.37
C VAL A 271 -21.76 25.20 -22.10
N ARG A 272 -21.91 24.29 -23.02
CA ARG A 272 -23.11 24.11 -23.82
C ARG A 272 -23.50 22.64 -23.86
N LYS A 273 -24.77 22.36 -23.57
CA LYS A 273 -25.34 21.03 -23.74
C LYS A 273 -26.13 20.96 -25.04
N ASN A 274 -25.71 20.07 -25.95
CA ASN A 274 -26.25 19.96 -27.29
C ASN A 274 -26.24 21.35 -28.03
N ASN A 275 -27.34 21.73 -28.69
CA ASN A 275 -27.48 23.04 -29.32
C ASN A 275 -28.15 24.09 -28.42
N GLY A 276 -28.13 23.89 -27.09
CA GLY A 276 -28.71 24.82 -26.12
C GLY A 276 -27.92 26.11 -25.94
N GLU A 277 -28.47 27.06 -25.19
CA GLU A 277 -27.76 28.28 -24.81
C GLU A 277 -26.56 27.97 -23.88
N PRO A 278 -25.43 28.69 -24.06
CA PRO A 278 -24.29 28.55 -23.14
C PRO A 278 -24.65 28.99 -21.74
N TYR A 279 -24.14 28.26 -20.74
CA TYR A 279 -24.29 28.60 -19.32
C TYR A 279 -22.93 28.62 -18.61
N GLY A 280 -22.88 29.30 -17.46
CA GLY A 280 -21.63 29.53 -16.75
C GLY A 280 -21.04 28.27 -16.13
N PHE A 281 -19.72 28.22 -16.04
CA PHE A 281 -18.93 27.12 -15.49
C PHE A 281 -19.46 26.58 -14.15
N ASN A 282 -19.83 27.46 -13.22
CA ASN A 282 -20.33 27.07 -11.89
C ASN A 282 -21.72 26.36 -11.92
N ALA A 283 -22.42 26.34 -13.03
CA ALA A 283 -23.66 25.62 -13.23
C ALA A 283 -23.45 24.18 -13.72
N MET A 284 -22.21 23.77 -13.97
CA MET A 284 -21.83 22.37 -14.24
C MET A 284 -22.03 21.53 -12.98
N SER A 285 -22.19 20.22 -13.16
CA SER A 285 -22.15 19.26 -12.04
C SER A 285 -20.77 19.25 -11.35
N ASP A 286 -20.72 18.80 -10.09
CA ASP A 286 -19.46 18.69 -9.34
C ASP A 286 -18.46 17.77 -10.06
N GLY A 287 -18.93 16.66 -10.64
CA GLY A 287 -18.10 15.74 -11.41
C GLY A 287 -17.51 16.39 -12.67
N GLU A 288 -18.31 17.13 -13.45
CA GLU A 288 -17.82 17.83 -14.65
C GLU A 288 -16.79 18.90 -14.28
N ARG A 289 -17.00 19.66 -13.20
CA ARG A 289 -16.04 20.65 -12.71
C ARG A 289 -14.75 20.01 -12.22
N THR A 290 -14.85 18.90 -11.50
CA THR A 290 -13.68 18.14 -11.03
C THR A 290 -12.88 17.60 -12.21
N ALA A 291 -13.53 17.00 -13.20
CA ALA A 291 -12.89 16.51 -14.41
C ALA A 291 -12.19 17.63 -15.19
N PHE A 292 -12.86 18.76 -15.36
CA PHE A 292 -12.23 19.93 -15.98
C PHE A 292 -10.97 20.37 -15.22
N PHE A 293 -11.05 20.45 -13.88
CA PHE A 293 -9.91 20.85 -13.04
C PHE A 293 -8.73 19.87 -13.20
N TYR A 294 -8.99 18.57 -13.22
CA TYR A 294 -7.94 17.56 -13.44
C TYR A 294 -7.30 17.73 -14.82
N ILE A 295 -8.13 17.74 -15.87
CA ILE A 295 -7.65 17.84 -17.25
C ILE A 295 -6.85 19.13 -17.46
N ALA A 296 -7.41 20.27 -17.06
CA ALA A 296 -6.77 21.57 -17.24
C ALA A 296 -5.46 21.71 -16.46
N THR A 297 -5.42 21.19 -15.20
CA THR A 297 -4.19 21.21 -14.38
C THR A 297 -3.09 20.36 -15.01
N VAL A 298 -3.42 19.14 -15.44
CA VAL A 298 -2.45 18.22 -16.05
C VAL A 298 -1.94 18.74 -17.39
N VAL A 299 -2.84 19.23 -18.24
CA VAL A 299 -2.49 19.82 -19.55
C VAL A 299 -1.60 21.04 -19.38
N SER A 300 -1.86 21.89 -18.36
CA SER A 300 -1.09 23.11 -18.11
C SER A 300 0.23 22.88 -17.37
N ALA A 301 0.48 21.67 -16.86
CA ALA A 301 1.73 21.38 -16.16
C ALA A 301 2.94 21.49 -17.10
N PRO A 302 4.07 22.06 -16.67
CA PRO A 302 5.32 22.06 -17.44
C PRO A 302 5.76 20.65 -17.84
N SER A 303 6.57 20.55 -18.89
CA SER A 303 7.18 19.28 -19.30
C SER A 303 8.08 18.72 -18.18
N ASN A 304 8.13 17.40 -18.07
CA ASN A 304 8.89 16.68 -17.03
C ASN A 304 8.45 17.00 -15.59
N SER A 305 7.16 17.31 -15.39
CA SER A 305 6.58 17.53 -14.07
C SER A 305 6.27 16.20 -13.35
N PHE A 306 6.34 16.23 -12.02
CA PHE A 306 5.78 15.21 -11.14
C PHE A 306 4.36 15.62 -10.75
N ILE A 307 3.37 14.85 -11.17
CA ILE A 307 1.96 15.14 -10.95
C ILE A 307 1.44 14.24 -9.84
N ILE A 308 1.31 14.78 -8.64
CA ILE A 308 0.80 14.07 -7.46
C ILE A 308 -0.70 14.35 -7.34
N VAL A 309 -1.50 13.30 -7.30
CA VAL A 309 -2.96 13.41 -7.19
C VAL A 309 -3.42 12.70 -5.93
N ASP A 310 -3.98 13.46 -5.01
CA ASP A 310 -4.55 12.92 -3.77
C ASP A 310 -6.04 12.62 -3.99
N GLU A 311 -6.42 11.36 -3.77
CA GLU A 311 -7.77 10.84 -3.99
C GLU A 311 -8.31 11.14 -5.42
N PRO A 312 -7.70 10.57 -6.47
CA PRO A 312 -8.06 10.84 -7.88
C PRO A 312 -9.50 10.44 -8.24
N GLU A 313 -10.12 9.58 -7.47
CA GLU A 313 -11.48 9.06 -7.61
C GLU A 313 -12.57 9.99 -7.10
N ASN A 314 -12.24 10.96 -6.25
CA ASN A 314 -13.22 11.80 -5.59
C ASN A 314 -14.08 12.59 -6.57
N HIS A 315 -15.40 12.60 -6.30
CA HIS A 315 -16.45 13.31 -7.06
C HIS A 315 -16.69 12.80 -8.48
N LEU A 316 -16.07 11.70 -8.91
CA LEU A 316 -16.24 11.13 -10.24
C LEU A 316 -16.73 9.67 -10.20
N ASN A 317 -17.47 9.27 -11.21
CA ASN A 317 -17.87 7.87 -11.39
C ASN A 317 -16.67 7.03 -11.84
N PRO A 318 -16.47 5.77 -11.33
CA PRO A 318 -15.40 4.88 -11.74
C PRO A 318 -15.23 4.71 -13.25
N ALA A 319 -16.33 4.62 -13.99
CA ALA A 319 -16.30 4.49 -15.46
C ALA A 319 -15.74 5.73 -16.18
N ILE A 320 -15.73 6.89 -15.52
CA ILE A 320 -15.27 8.16 -16.10
C ILE A 320 -13.85 8.45 -15.62
N TYR A 321 -13.58 8.43 -14.31
CA TYR A 321 -12.26 8.85 -13.81
C TYR A 321 -11.14 7.94 -14.32
N ASN A 322 -11.37 6.63 -14.41
CA ASN A 322 -10.35 5.73 -14.94
C ASN A 322 -9.95 6.07 -16.37
N ARG A 323 -10.92 6.33 -17.24
CA ARG A 323 -10.66 6.69 -18.63
C ARG A 323 -10.02 8.06 -18.78
N ILE A 324 -10.37 9.03 -17.93
CA ILE A 324 -9.73 10.35 -17.92
C ILE A 324 -8.25 10.21 -17.55
N TRP A 325 -7.93 9.47 -16.49
CA TRP A 325 -6.55 9.28 -16.07
C TRP A 325 -5.73 8.50 -17.09
N ASP A 326 -6.29 7.47 -17.74
CA ASP A 326 -5.62 6.75 -18.83
C ASP A 326 -5.28 7.69 -20.00
N GLU A 327 -6.22 8.53 -20.41
CA GLU A 327 -6.01 9.52 -21.48
C GLU A 327 -4.93 10.54 -21.09
N LEU A 328 -4.95 11.05 -19.84
CA LEU A 328 -3.97 12.03 -19.36
C LEU A 328 -2.57 11.45 -19.25
N ILE A 329 -2.43 10.23 -18.78
CA ILE A 329 -1.14 9.53 -18.69
C ILE A 329 -0.58 9.31 -20.11
N GLU A 330 -1.42 8.88 -21.05
CA GLU A 330 -1.01 8.64 -22.43
C GLU A 330 -0.57 9.94 -23.14
N GLN A 331 -1.27 11.05 -22.91
CA GLN A 331 -0.93 12.35 -23.53
C GLN A 331 0.28 13.03 -22.88
N ARG A 332 0.57 12.74 -21.59
CA ARG A 332 1.64 13.40 -20.82
C ARG A 332 2.69 12.39 -20.37
N LYS A 333 3.16 11.56 -21.31
CA LYS A 333 4.30 10.63 -21.08
C LYS A 333 5.59 11.32 -20.66
N ASP A 334 5.67 12.63 -20.88
CA ASP A 334 6.76 13.48 -20.42
C ASP A 334 6.69 13.74 -18.89
N CYS A 335 5.57 13.44 -18.25
CA CYS A 335 5.34 13.66 -16.83
C CYS A 335 5.28 12.35 -16.05
N GLN A 336 5.71 12.39 -14.80
CA GLN A 336 5.57 11.27 -13.86
C GLN A 336 4.28 11.44 -13.06
N PHE A 337 3.41 10.43 -13.09
CA PHE A 337 2.18 10.42 -12.31
C PHE A 337 2.35 9.66 -11.00
N ILE A 338 1.86 10.25 -9.91
CA ILE A 338 1.91 9.70 -8.55
C ILE A 338 0.51 9.84 -7.97
N PHE A 339 -0.16 8.73 -7.73
CA PHE A 339 -1.50 8.73 -7.15
C PHE A 339 -1.45 8.32 -5.68
N ILE A 340 -2.13 9.06 -4.83
CA ILE A 340 -2.39 8.70 -3.44
C ILE A 340 -3.84 8.24 -3.40
N SER A 341 -4.06 6.92 -3.35
CA SER A 341 -5.40 6.34 -3.34
C SER A 341 -5.46 5.10 -2.46
N HIS A 342 -6.64 4.85 -1.93
CA HIS A 342 -6.98 3.62 -1.22
C HIS A 342 -8.14 2.88 -1.89
N THR A 343 -8.60 3.38 -3.03
CA THR A 343 -9.74 2.84 -3.77
C THR A 343 -9.28 1.72 -4.71
N ILE A 344 -9.79 0.51 -4.44
CA ILE A 344 -9.41 -0.71 -5.15
C ILE A 344 -9.71 -0.59 -6.66
N GLU A 345 -10.87 -0.05 -7.01
CA GLU A 345 -11.31 0.13 -8.40
C GLU A 345 -10.37 1.05 -9.18
N PHE A 346 -9.77 2.04 -8.51
CA PHE A 346 -8.78 2.91 -9.13
C PHE A 346 -7.47 2.17 -9.37
N ILE A 347 -6.97 1.43 -8.37
CA ILE A 347 -5.71 0.69 -8.44
C ILE A 347 -5.80 -0.42 -9.49
N ALA A 348 -6.88 -1.21 -9.46
CA ALA A 348 -7.10 -2.33 -10.37
C ALA A 348 -7.25 -1.93 -11.84
N ALA A 349 -7.64 -0.69 -12.11
CA ALA A 349 -7.78 -0.17 -13.47
C ALA A 349 -6.45 0.26 -14.11
N ARG A 350 -5.34 0.34 -13.35
CA ARG A 350 -4.02 0.73 -13.88
C ARG A 350 -3.28 -0.49 -14.42
N ASN A 351 -2.69 -0.37 -15.61
CA ASN A 351 -1.99 -1.48 -16.29
C ASN A 351 -0.49 -1.50 -16.01
N ASP A 352 0.12 -0.34 -15.74
CA ASP A 352 1.57 -0.20 -15.54
C ASP A 352 1.82 0.74 -14.37
N TYR A 353 1.90 0.16 -13.17
CA TYR A 353 2.07 0.92 -11.95
C TYR A 353 3.01 0.21 -10.98
N GLU A 354 3.53 0.95 -10.04
CA GLU A 354 4.31 0.45 -8.91
C GLU A 354 3.68 0.91 -7.61
N LEU A 355 3.57 -0.01 -6.65
CA LEU A 355 2.99 0.25 -5.34
C LEU A 355 4.06 0.67 -4.34
N VAL A 356 3.81 1.78 -3.67
CA VAL A 356 4.66 2.33 -2.62
C VAL A 356 3.85 2.42 -1.33
N LYS A 357 4.35 1.83 -0.24
CA LYS A 357 3.75 1.96 1.09
C LYS A 357 4.49 2.98 1.92
N ILE A 358 3.80 4.00 2.44
CA ILE A 358 4.33 4.84 3.51
C ILE A 358 4.10 4.13 4.84
N LYS A 359 5.20 3.83 5.55
CA LYS A 359 5.16 3.24 6.90
C LYS A 359 4.86 4.28 7.94
N GLU A 360 5.66 5.32 7.94
CA GLU A 360 5.67 6.33 8.99
C GLU A 360 6.19 7.67 8.46
N PHE A 361 5.64 8.74 8.99
CA PHE A 361 6.19 10.08 8.87
C PHE A 361 6.90 10.46 10.15
N VAL A 362 8.21 10.64 10.07
CA VAL A 362 9.03 11.10 11.18
C VAL A 362 9.20 12.61 11.06
N TYR A 363 8.52 13.35 11.94
CA TYR A 363 8.61 14.82 11.94
C TYR A 363 10.06 15.30 12.12
N PRO A 364 10.55 16.34 11.41
CA PRO A 364 9.78 17.24 10.54
C PRO A 364 9.71 16.82 9.06
N SER A 365 10.56 15.96 8.54
CA SER A 365 10.72 15.72 7.11
C SER A 365 11.01 14.26 6.72
N GLY A 366 11.17 13.37 7.68
CA GLY A 366 11.51 11.98 7.43
C GLY A 366 10.30 11.15 6.98
N PHE A 367 10.45 10.40 5.89
CA PHE A 367 9.47 9.43 5.40
C PHE A 367 10.11 8.07 5.24
N VAL A 368 9.47 7.03 5.76
CA VAL A 368 9.91 5.65 5.62
C VAL A 368 8.98 4.95 4.64
N PHE A 369 9.55 4.43 3.54
CA PHE A 369 8.81 3.77 2.45
C PHE A 369 9.15 2.29 2.36
N ASP A 370 8.18 1.51 1.89
CA ASP A 370 8.37 0.19 1.31
C ASP A 370 7.93 0.20 -0.15
N PHE A 371 8.78 -0.25 -1.05
CA PHE A 371 8.44 -0.48 -2.45
C PHE A 371 7.99 -1.92 -2.60
N LEU A 372 6.70 -2.10 -2.88
CA LEU A 372 6.09 -3.41 -2.87
C LEU A 372 6.32 -4.17 -4.19
N GLY A 373 6.65 -3.47 -5.28
CA GLY A 373 7.02 -4.03 -6.58
C GLY A 373 6.08 -5.15 -7.06
N ASP A 374 6.62 -6.10 -7.80
CA ASP A 374 5.91 -7.28 -8.32
C ASP A 374 5.59 -8.32 -7.23
N ALA A 375 6.04 -8.08 -5.99
CA ALA A 375 5.91 -9.03 -4.88
C ALA A 375 4.44 -9.28 -4.45
N ILE A 376 3.49 -8.48 -4.93
CA ILE A 376 2.05 -8.58 -4.61
C ILE A 376 1.24 -9.26 -5.74
N GLU A 377 1.86 -9.66 -6.84
CA GLU A 377 1.15 -10.23 -8.00
C GLU A 377 0.29 -11.47 -7.66
N GLU A 378 0.71 -12.26 -6.67
CA GLU A 378 -0.04 -13.45 -6.23
C GLU A 378 -1.25 -13.14 -5.33
N VAL A 379 -1.38 -11.90 -4.85
CA VAL A 379 -2.53 -11.46 -4.04
C VAL A 379 -3.53 -10.77 -4.95
N PRO A 380 -4.82 -11.18 -4.94
CA PRO A 380 -5.83 -10.45 -5.68
C PRO A 380 -5.83 -8.97 -5.28
N ILE A 381 -5.74 -8.09 -6.26
CA ILE A 381 -5.59 -6.63 -6.07
C ILE A 381 -6.67 -6.04 -5.15
N THR A 382 -7.83 -6.69 -5.12
CA THR A 382 -8.95 -6.33 -4.25
C THR A 382 -8.61 -6.34 -2.76
N TYR A 383 -7.60 -7.10 -2.36
CA TYR A 383 -7.18 -7.21 -0.94
C TYR A 383 -5.92 -6.43 -0.62
N VAL A 384 -5.19 -5.98 -1.64
CA VAL A 384 -3.90 -5.29 -1.46
C VAL A 384 -4.03 -4.04 -0.59
N SER A 385 -5.04 -3.22 -0.81
CA SER A 385 -5.24 -2.00 -0.01
C SER A 385 -5.57 -2.29 1.46
N GLU A 386 -6.35 -3.33 1.73
CA GLU A 386 -6.68 -3.75 3.11
C GLU A 386 -5.44 -4.35 3.80
N ILE A 387 -4.64 -5.13 3.07
CA ILE A 387 -3.40 -5.72 3.57
C ILE A 387 -2.38 -4.63 3.91
N VAL A 388 -2.12 -3.74 2.95
CA VAL A 388 -1.13 -2.67 3.10
C VAL A 388 -1.56 -1.63 4.12
N GLY A 389 -2.87 -1.34 4.20
CA GLY A 389 -3.46 -0.40 5.16
C GLY A 389 -3.64 -0.96 6.58
N SER A 390 -3.40 -2.26 6.79
CA SER A 390 -3.63 -2.89 8.10
C SER A 390 -2.56 -2.49 9.12
N ILE A 391 -3.01 -2.05 10.31
CA ILE A 391 -2.15 -1.78 11.48
C ILE A 391 -2.06 -3.02 12.38
N ARG A 392 -3.07 -3.91 12.31
CA ARG A 392 -3.16 -5.14 13.09
C ARG A 392 -2.74 -6.35 12.27
N PRO A 393 -2.32 -7.47 12.89
CA PRO A 393 -2.16 -8.73 12.20
C PRO A 393 -3.41 -9.08 11.37
N ILE A 394 -3.22 -9.75 10.25
CA ILE A 394 -4.28 -10.03 9.29
C ILE A 394 -4.83 -11.43 9.52
N LEU A 395 -6.15 -11.57 9.48
CA LEU A 395 -6.86 -12.84 9.52
C LEU A 395 -7.64 -13.02 8.22
N PHE A 396 -7.18 -13.90 7.35
CA PHE A 396 -7.93 -14.27 6.15
C PHE A 396 -8.96 -15.36 6.46
N CYS A 397 -10.16 -15.25 5.89
CA CYS A 397 -11.20 -16.25 6.01
C CYS A 397 -11.91 -16.47 4.67
N GLU A 398 -12.65 -17.56 4.58
CA GLU A 398 -13.47 -17.86 3.41
C GLU A 398 -14.67 -16.90 3.29
N GLY A 399 -15.32 -16.92 2.13
CA GLY A 399 -16.54 -16.17 1.87
C GLY A 399 -16.33 -14.70 1.51
N THR A 400 -17.36 -13.91 1.77
CA THR A 400 -17.44 -12.47 1.50
C THR A 400 -17.89 -11.72 2.76
N LYS A 401 -17.83 -10.37 2.75
CA LYS A 401 -18.30 -9.54 3.89
C LYS A 401 -19.79 -9.75 4.25
N SER A 402 -20.58 -10.32 3.37
CA SER A 402 -22.00 -10.66 3.62
C SER A 402 -22.18 -12.03 4.27
N ASN A 403 -21.22 -12.93 4.16
CA ASN A 403 -21.28 -14.31 4.66
C ASN A 403 -21.17 -14.40 6.19
N TYR A 404 -21.56 -15.53 6.74
CA TYR A 404 -21.45 -15.82 8.18
C TYR A 404 -20.00 -15.86 8.64
N ASP A 405 -19.11 -16.47 7.86
CA ASP A 405 -17.67 -16.53 8.15
C ASP A 405 -17.11 -15.19 8.59
N TYR A 406 -17.21 -14.20 7.72
CA TYR A 406 -16.71 -12.87 8.03
C TYR A 406 -17.38 -12.28 9.29
N LYS A 407 -18.71 -12.40 9.40
CA LYS A 407 -19.45 -11.80 10.54
C LYS A 407 -19.07 -12.44 11.87
N VAL A 408 -18.90 -13.77 11.89
CA VAL A 408 -18.48 -14.52 13.08
C VAL A 408 -17.03 -14.17 13.43
N TYR A 409 -16.11 -14.29 12.47
CA TYR A 409 -14.71 -14.05 12.74
C TYR A 409 -14.43 -12.58 13.08
N ALA A 410 -15.11 -11.63 12.45
CA ALA A 410 -15.02 -10.21 12.81
C ALA A 410 -15.55 -9.94 14.23
N SER A 411 -16.59 -10.65 14.68
CA SER A 411 -17.12 -10.53 16.03
C SER A 411 -16.16 -11.13 17.09
N ILE A 412 -15.49 -12.24 16.76
CA ILE A 412 -14.58 -12.93 17.67
C ILE A 412 -13.19 -12.26 17.71
N PHE A 413 -12.65 -11.89 16.56
CA PHE A 413 -11.24 -11.51 16.38
C PHE A 413 -11.04 -10.05 15.97
N GLY A 414 -12.08 -9.29 15.61
CA GLY A 414 -11.96 -7.94 15.06
C GLY A 414 -11.23 -6.92 15.94
N ASN A 415 -11.11 -7.19 17.26
CA ASN A 415 -10.31 -6.36 18.16
C ASN A 415 -8.79 -6.67 18.10
N GLN A 416 -8.40 -7.85 17.63
CA GLN A 416 -7.02 -8.33 17.60
C GLN A 416 -6.45 -8.38 16.16
N TYR A 417 -7.30 -8.66 15.19
CA TYR A 417 -6.94 -8.85 13.79
C TYR A 417 -7.75 -7.96 12.86
N THR A 418 -7.18 -7.61 11.71
CA THR A 418 -7.95 -7.15 10.56
C THR A 418 -8.46 -8.38 9.82
N VAL A 419 -9.78 -8.63 9.87
CA VAL A 419 -10.40 -9.80 9.25
C VAL A 419 -10.74 -9.47 7.80
N ILE A 420 -10.21 -10.28 6.86
CA ILE A 420 -10.36 -10.08 5.40
C ILE A 420 -10.92 -11.37 4.79
N PRO A 421 -12.17 -11.37 4.28
CA PRO A 421 -12.73 -12.51 3.57
C PRO A 421 -12.23 -12.52 2.13
N VAL A 422 -11.70 -13.67 1.67
CA VAL A 422 -11.01 -13.78 0.36
C VAL A 422 -11.58 -14.85 -0.57
N GLY A 423 -12.81 -15.31 -0.31
CA GLY A 423 -13.53 -16.23 -1.19
C GLY A 423 -13.36 -17.68 -0.78
N ASP A 424 -12.43 -18.41 -1.35
CA ASP A 424 -12.25 -19.85 -1.14
C ASP A 424 -10.98 -20.20 -0.35
N CYS A 425 -10.89 -21.46 0.08
CA CYS A 425 -9.77 -21.97 0.88
C CYS A 425 -8.41 -21.88 0.14
N ILE A 426 -8.38 -21.94 -1.19
CA ILE A 426 -7.14 -21.84 -1.97
C ILE A 426 -6.63 -20.40 -1.90
N THR A 427 -7.52 -19.44 -2.09
CA THR A 427 -7.19 -18.03 -1.98
C THR A 427 -6.74 -17.67 -0.56
N VAL A 428 -7.36 -18.22 0.49
CA VAL A 428 -6.90 -18.04 1.88
C VAL A 428 -5.45 -18.51 2.03
N LYS A 429 -5.11 -19.72 1.55
CA LYS A 429 -3.74 -20.27 1.63
C LYS A 429 -2.72 -19.39 0.90
N ASN A 430 -3.04 -18.98 -0.33
CA ASN A 430 -2.16 -18.14 -1.14
C ASN A 430 -1.94 -16.77 -0.48
N CYS A 431 -3.01 -16.12 -0.01
CA CYS A 431 -2.91 -14.84 0.68
C CYS A 431 -2.05 -14.93 1.96
N VAL A 432 -2.22 -16.00 2.77
CA VAL A 432 -1.40 -16.20 3.98
C VAL A 432 0.06 -16.41 3.62
N ALA A 433 0.36 -17.28 2.64
CA ALA A 433 1.73 -17.56 2.22
C ALA A 433 2.42 -16.29 1.70
N THR A 434 1.78 -15.59 0.78
CA THR A 434 2.31 -14.36 0.17
C THR A 434 2.48 -13.25 1.20
N CYS A 435 1.48 -13.00 2.05
CA CYS A 435 1.60 -11.98 3.10
C CYS A 435 2.72 -12.28 4.09
N ASN A 436 2.94 -13.55 4.46
CA ASN A 436 4.02 -13.92 5.38
C ASN A 436 5.41 -13.84 4.73
N ILE A 437 5.53 -14.03 3.42
CA ILE A 437 6.76 -13.74 2.66
C ILE A 437 7.00 -12.22 2.68
N LEU A 438 6.00 -11.43 2.33
CA LEU A 438 6.07 -9.98 2.30
C LEU A 438 6.36 -9.38 3.68
N ALA A 439 5.79 -9.94 4.75
CA ALA A 439 6.04 -9.49 6.12
C ALA A 439 7.50 -9.67 6.58
N ARG A 440 8.27 -10.54 5.94
CA ARG A 440 9.72 -10.71 6.21
C ARG A 440 10.58 -9.66 5.51
N GLN A 441 10.12 -9.14 4.40
CA GLN A 441 10.85 -8.21 3.54
C GLN A 441 10.37 -6.77 3.71
N TYR A 442 9.09 -6.60 3.96
CA TYR A 442 8.40 -5.31 4.05
C TYR A 442 7.65 -5.19 5.37
N SER A 443 7.33 -3.98 5.80
CA SER A 443 6.56 -3.72 7.03
C SER A 443 5.06 -4.00 6.88
N ILE A 444 4.73 -5.15 6.29
CA ILE A 444 3.36 -5.67 6.25
C ILE A 444 3.13 -6.51 7.49
N GLN A 445 1.90 -6.50 7.99
CA GLN A 445 1.55 -7.31 9.16
C GLN A 445 1.55 -8.79 8.80
N LYS A 446 1.96 -9.63 9.76
CA LYS A 446 1.86 -11.08 9.61
C LYS A 446 0.41 -11.49 9.40
N ALA A 447 0.20 -12.53 8.62
CA ALA A 447 -1.11 -13.06 8.31
C ALA A 447 -1.28 -14.48 8.80
N VAL A 448 -2.50 -14.79 9.20
CA VAL A 448 -2.99 -16.13 9.49
C VAL A 448 -4.27 -16.37 8.71
N GLY A 449 -4.62 -17.63 8.46
CA GLY A 449 -5.87 -17.98 7.78
C GLY A 449 -6.76 -18.85 8.65
N ILE A 450 -8.07 -18.75 8.44
CA ILE A 450 -9.05 -19.73 8.94
C ILE A 450 -9.84 -20.27 7.75
N ILE A 451 -9.95 -21.56 7.68
CA ILE A 451 -10.78 -22.27 6.69
C ILE A 451 -11.68 -23.30 7.36
N ASP A 452 -12.76 -23.65 6.69
CA ASP A 452 -13.65 -24.69 7.13
C ASP A 452 -12.95 -26.07 7.14
N SER A 453 -13.43 -26.96 8.01
CA SER A 453 -12.85 -28.30 8.11
C SER A 453 -13.04 -29.12 6.86
N ASP A 454 -14.17 -29.01 6.16
CA ASP A 454 -14.52 -29.79 4.96
C ASP A 454 -14.19 -31.30 5.10
N LEU A 455 -14.30 -31.82 6.31
CA LEU A 455 -13.99 -33.21 6.65
C LEU A 455 -12.50 -33.62 6.42
N ARG A 456 -11.54 -32.66 6.50
CA ARG A 456 -10.10 -32.91 6.32
C ARG A 456 -9.54 -33.85 7.38
N GLU A 457 -8.52 -34.61 6.99
CA GLU A 457 -7.79 -35.52 7.88
C GLU A 457 -6.79 -34.75 8.76
N GLU A 458 -6.37 -35.38 9.87
CA GLU A 458 -5.47 -34.72 10.85
C GLU A 458 -4.10 -34.37 10.24
N GLU A 459 -3.58 -35.20 9.31
CA GLU A 459 -2.33 -34.92 8.61
C GLU A 459 -2.44 -33.65 7.75
N GLU A 460 -3.53 -33.49 6.98
CA GLU A 460 -3.77 -32.29 6.18
C GLU A 460 -3.93 -31.05 7.05
N ILE A 461 -4.60 -31.20 8.22
CA ILE A 461 -4.76 -30.10 9.19
C ILE A 461 -3.39 -29.65 9.74
N LEU A 462 -2.49 -30.58 10.04
CA LEU A 462 -1.14 -30.27 10.51
C LEU A 462 -0.30 -29.56 9.43
N GLU A 463 -0.39 -30.00 8.17
CA GLU A 463 0.27 -29.33 7.04
C GLU A 463 -0.19 -27.89 6.90
N LEU A 464 -1.50 -27.65 7.00
CA LEU A 464 -2.09 -26.30 6.93
C LEU A 464 -1.65 -25.41 8.09
N GLN A 465 -1.57 -25.95 9.30
CA GLN A 465 -1.09 -25.22 10.45
C GLN A 465 0.38 -24.77 10.30
N ASN A 466 1.22 -25.56 9.63
CA ASN A 466 2.61 -25.21 9.37
C ASN A 466 2.76 -23.98 8.46
N ILE A 467 1.80 -23.72 7.58
CA ILE A 467 1.77 -22.53 6.71
C ILE A 467 0.99 -21.36 7.31
N GLY A 468 0.52 -21.48 8.56
CA GLY A 468 -0.23 -20.43 9.24
C GLY A 468 -1.73 -20.43 8.97
N VAL A 469 -2.29 -21.54 8.47
CA VAL A 469 -3.73 -21.70 8.23
C VAL A 469 -4.33 -22.64 9.26
N VAL A 470 -5.27 -22.15 10.04
CA VAL A 470 -6.01 -22.88 11.06
C VAL A 470 -7.29 -23.43 10.45
N VAL A 471 -7.56 -24.70 10.73
CA VAL A 471 -8.79 -25.36 10.30
C VAL A 471 -9.82 -25.28 11.43
N LEU A 472 -11.06 -24.90 11.11
CA LEU A 472 -12.14 -24.81 12.07
C LEU A 472 -12.40 -26.17 12.75
N GLY A 473 -12.60 -26.18 14.06
CA GLY A 473 -12.80 -27.42 14.85
C GLY A 473 -14.16 -28.12 14.62
N CYS A 474 -15.05 -27.55 13.81
CA CYS A 474 -16.29 -28.17 13.30
C CYS A 474 -16.31 -28.08 11.76
N ASN A 475 -17.22 -28.81 11.09
CA ASN A 475 -17.15 -28.97 9.64
C ASN A 475 -17.34 -27.64 8.88
N GLU A 476 -18.30 -26.84 9.26
CA GLU A 476 -18.65 -25.57 8.63
C GLU A 476 -18.96 -24.52 9.73
N ILE A 477 -18.85 -23.22 9.39
CA ILE A 477 -19.03 -22.12 10.36
C ILE A 477 -20.42 -22.09 10.99
N GLU A 478 -21.44 -22.53 10.28
CA GLU A 478 -22.81 -22.60 10.81
C GLU A 478 -22.92 -23.57 11.99
N LEU A 479 -22.10 -24.61 12.01
CA LEU A 479 -22.04 -25.56 13.11
C LEU A 479 -21.38 -24.97 14.38
N LEU A 480 -20.55 -23.94 14.21
CA LEU A 480 -20.05 -23.16 15.34
C LEU A 480 -21.19 -22.35 15.97
N LEU A 481 -22.06 -21.75 15.18
CA LEU A 481 -23.17 -20.96 15.71
C LEU A 481 -24.13 -21.77 16.60
N ILE A 482 -24.20 -23.08 16.42
CA ILE A 482 -25.01 -23.99 17.25
C ILE A 482 -24.17 -24.67 18.35
N ASP A 483 -22.97 -24.18 18.68
CA ASP A 483 -22.24 -24.65 19.87
C ASP A 483 -23.11 -24.57 21.12
N SER A 484 -22.94 -25.54 22.03
CA SER A 484 -23.75 -25.63 23.26
C SER A 484 -23.74 -24.33 24.08
N ASN A 485 -22.57 -23.70 24.21
CA ASN A 485 -22.44 -22.46 24.97
C ASN A 485 -23.11 -21.29 24.26
N ILE A 486 -22.98 -21.22 22.92
CA ILE A 486 -23.65 -20.17 22.13
C ILE A 486 -25.16 -20.37 22.19
N PHE A 487 -25.64 -21.62 21.99
CA PHE A 487 -27.08 -21.90 21.99
C PHE A 487 -27.72 -21.59 23.33
N GLN A 488 -27.09 -21.97 24.46
CA GLN A 488 -27.55 -21.63 25.80
C GLN A 488 -27.58 -20.11 26.03
N ALA A 489 -26.52 -19.40 25.66
CA ALA A 489 -26.47 -17.95 25.78
C ALA A 489 -27.53 -17.24 24.90
N VAL A 490 -27.89 -17.82 23.75
CA VAL A 490 -29.02 -17.35 22.94
C VAL A 490 -30.35 -17.55 23.67
N LEU A 491 -30.59 -18.74 24.25
CA LEU A 491 -31.82 -19.01 25.02
C LEU A 491 -31.95 -18.07 26.21
N GLU A 492 -30.90 -17.82 26.96
CA GLU A 492 -30.85 -16.86 28.06
C GLU A 492 -31.20 -15.45 27.59
N ARG A 493 -30.63 -15.00 26.47
CA ARG A 493 -30.91 -13.66 25.92
C ARG A 493 -32.35 -13.44 25.52
N VAL A 494 -33.04 -14.49 25.08
CA VAL A 494 -34.43 -14.43 24.68
C VAL A 494 -35.41 -14.92 25.77
N TYR A 495 -34.90 -15.15 26.98
CA TYR A 495 -35.65 -15.61 28.14
C TYR A 495 -36.44 -16.92 27.91
N LYS A 496 -35.82 -17.86 27.15
CA LYS A 496 -36.38 -19.18 26.91
C LYS A 496 -35.73 -20.23 27.82
N PRO A 497 -36.43 -21.33 28.14
CA PRO A 497 -35.92 -22.40 28.98
C PRO A 497 -34.70 -23.08 28.37
N CYS A 498 -33.63 -23.38 29.17
CA CYS A 498 -32.40 -23.99 28.72
C CYS A 498 -32.57 -25.48 28.28
N ASP A 499 -33.63 -26.15 28.73
CA ASP A 499 -33.97 -27.53 28.34
C ASP A 499 -34.37 -27.67 26.87
N LEU A 500 -34.74 -26.60 26.20
CA LEU A 500 -34.95 -26.57 24.75
C LEU A 500 -33.72 -26.96 23.96
N PHE A 501 -32.51 -26.81 24.52
CA PHE A 501 -31.30 -27.28 23.89
C PHE A 501 -31.25 -28.81 23.77
N GLU A 502 -31.79 -29.53 24.75
CA GLU A 502 -31.86 -30.99 24.69
C GLU A 502 -32.88 -31.46 23.62
N GLU A 503 -33.98 -30.74 23.45
CA GLU A 503 -34.92 -31.02 22.35
C GLU A 503 -34.30 -30.76 20.99
N PHE A 504 -33.59 -29.65 20.87
CA PHE A 504 -32.83 -29.33 19.65
C PHE A 504 -31.80 -30.42 19.31
N LYS A 505 -31.00 -30.90 20.29
CA LYS A 505 -30.04 -31.99 20.09
C LYS A 505 -30.70 -33.26 19.57
N LYS A 506 -31.85 -33.64 20.11
CA LYS A 506 -32.60 -34.79 19.64
C LYS A 506 -32.98 -34.65 18.17
N GLU A 507 -33.50 -33.49 17.77
CA GLU A 507 -33.85 -33.23 16.37
C GLU A 507 -32.60 -33.23 15.46
N PHE A 508 -31.49 -32.63 15.90
CA PHE A 508 -30.22 -32.63 15.18
C PHE A 508 -29.72 -34.06 14.89
N PHE A 509 -29.68 -34.92 15.92
CA PHE A 509 -29.26 -36.31 15.74
C PHE A 509 -30.22 -37.10 14.84
N ASN A 510 -31.51 -36.90 14.92
CA ASN A 510 -32.48 -37.52 14.03
C ASN A 510 -32.22 -37.13 12.57
N ARG A 511 -31.89 -35.87 12.27
CA ARG A 511 -31.55 -35.45 10.91
C ARG A 511 -30.23 -36.01 10.46
N MET A 512 -29.21 -36.06 11.29
CA MET A 512 -27.94 -36.72 10.98
C MET A 512 -28.15 -38.21 10.66
N ALA A 513 -28.95 -38.92 11.44
CA ALA A 513 -29.27 -40.34 11.19
C ALA A 513 -29.96 -40.52 9.86
N ASN A 514 -30.92 -39.68 9.50
CA ASN A 514 -31.60 -39.71 8.20
C ASN A 514 -30.67 -39.40 7.02
N ARG A 515 -29.61 -38.65 7.21
CA ARG A 515 -28.61 -38.27 6.21
C ARG A 515 -27.32 -39.14 6.28
N LYS A 516 -27.28 -40.18 7.14
CA LYS A 516 -26.07 -40.98 7.44
C LYS A 516 -25.33 -41.41 6.18
N GLN A 517 -26.00 -42.01 5.21
CA GLN A 517 -25.38 -42.49 3.99
C GLN A 517 -24.77 -41.39 3.13
N PHE A 518 -25.42 -40.24 3.09
CA PHE A 518 -24.91 -39.07 2.39
C PHE A 518 -23.63 -38.53 3.05
N ILE A 519 -23.60 -38.45 4.39
CA ILE A 519 -22.44 -38.03 5.16
C ILE A 519 -21.25 -38.98 4.95
N ILE A 520 -21.49 -40.29 5.05
CA ILE A 520 -20.45 -41.30 4.82
C ILE A 520 -19.88 -41.15 3.41
N LYS A 521 -20.73 -41.03 2.39
CA LYS A 521 -20.30 -40.85 0.99
C LYS A 521 -19.39 -39.59 0.85
N ARG A 522 -19.76 -38.47 1.45
CA ARG A 522 -18.94 -37.23 1.41
C ARG A 522 -17.59 -37.45 2.09
N LEU A 523 -17.59 -38.02 3.30
CA LEU A 523 -16.37 -38.28 4.08
C LEU A 523 -15.41 -39.21 3.33
N VAL A 524 -15.92 -40.34 2.78
CA VAL A 524 -15.11 -41.26 1.98
C VAL A 524 -14.55 -40.60 0.74
N LYS A 525 -15.35 -39.78 0.04
CA LYS A 525 -14.88 -39.02 -1.12
C LYS A 525 -13.73 -38.07 -0.74
N THR A 526 -13.87 -37.30 0.31
CA THR A 526 -12.83 -36.36 0.77
C THR A 526 -11.53 -37.10 1.11
N ARG A 527 -11.62 -38.25 1.79
CA ARG A 527 -10.45 -39.09 2.10
C ARG A 527 -9.77 -39.65 0.85
N ILE A 528 -10.55 -40.12 -0.13
CA ILE A 528 -9.99 -40.58 -1.40
C ILE A 528 -9.30 -39.43 -2.14
N ASP A 529 -9.94 -38.27 -2.22
CA ASP A 529 -9.37 -37.09 -2.88
C ASP A 529 -8.04 -36.66 -2.22
N TYR A 530 -7.95 -36.69 -0.90
CA TYR A 530 -6.72 -36.40 -0.15
C TYR A 530 -5.62 -37.44 -0.44
N LEU A 531 -5.94 -38.73 -0.35
CA LEU A 531 -4.99 -39.81 -0.65
C LEU A 531 -4.44 -39.69 -2.06
N LEU A 532 -5.30 -39.44 -3.06
CA LEU A 532 -4.88 -39.29 -4.45
C LEU A 532 -3.98 -38.04 -4.67
N LYS A 533 -4.18 -36.96 -3.91
CA LYS A 533 -3.32 -35.79 -3.97
C LYS A 533 -1.94 -36.01 -3.32
N SER A 534 -1.89 -36.82 -2.25
CA SER A 534 -0.66 -37.13 -1.53
C SER A 534 0.19 -38.20 -2.19
N MET A 535 -0.42 -39.03 -3.07
CA MET A 535 0.25 -40.13 -3.77
C MET A 535 0.98 -39.60 -5.01
N GLN A 536 2.24 -40.03 -5.17
CA GLN A 536 3.05 -39.77 -6.37
C GLN A 536 3.40 -41.07 -7.06
N VAL A 537 3.30 -41.07 -8.38
CA VAL A 537 3.85 -42.17 -9.20
C VAL A 537 5.36 -42.10 -9.10
N ASN A 538 5.99 -43.20 -8.66
CA ASN A 538 7.44 -43.24 -8.52
C ASN A 538 8.07 -43.48 -9.90
N ASP A 539 8.64 -42.45 -10.50
CA ASP A 539 9.28 -42.45 -11.81
C ASP A 539 10.80 -42.75 -11.76
N LYS A 540 11.41 -42.74 -10.56
CA LYS A 540 12.87 -42.82 -10.42
C LYS A 540 13.49 -44.10 -11.01
N ASN A 541 12.72 -45.17 -11.11
CA ASN A 541 13.17 -46.43 -11.65
C ASN A 541 12.36 -46.89 -12.87
N CYS A 542 11.45 -46.07 -13.39
CA CYS A 542 10.63 -46.42 -14.54
C CYS A 542 11.33 -46.03 -15.83
N THR A 543 11.65 -47.00 -16.66
CA THR A 543 12.30 -46.84 -17.96
C THR A 543 11.38 -47.12 -19.15
N SER A 544 10.20 -47.69 -18.90
CA SER A 544 9.21 -48.04 -19.91
C SER A 544 7.79 -47.56 -19.54
N LYS A 545 6.90 -47.53 -20.55
CA LYS A 545 5.49 -47.19 -20.37
C LYS A 545 4.81 -48.17 -19.43
N GLU A 546 5.14 -49.46 -19.59
CA GLU A 546 4.56 -50.58 -18.83
C GLU A 546 4.90 -50.44 -17.33
N GLU A 547 6.11 -50.07 -16.99
CA GLU A 547 6.55 -49.82 -15.60
C GLU A 547 5.84 -48.62 -14.98
N ILE A 548 5.59 -47.54 -15.74
CA ILE A 548 4.78 -46.42 -15.27
C ILE A 548 3.33 -46.82 -15.03
N GLU A 549 2.73 -47.63 -15.93
CA GLU A 549 1.37 -48.16 -15.77
C GLU A 549 1.24 -49.08 -14.54
N GLU A 550 2.25 -49.88 -14.24
CA GLU A 550 2.29 -50.75 -13.06
C GLU A 550 2.40 -49.90 -11.77
N SER A 551 3.33 -48.98 -11.73
CA SER A 551 3.46 -48.02 -10.60
C SER A 551 2.19 -47.23 -10.35
N PHE A 552 1.49 -46.80 -11.40
CA PHE A 552 0.19 -46.13 -11.29
C PHE A 552 -0.91 -47.04 -10.75
N LYS A 553 -0.95 -48.29 -11.20
CA LYS A 553 -1.91 -49.32 -10.68
C LYS A 553 -1.66 -49.62 -9.20
N ASP A 554 -0.40 -49.68 -8.78
CA ASP A 554 -0.03 -49.92 -7.38
C ASP A 554 -0.45 -48.77 -6.50
N VAL A 555 -0.24 -47.51 -6.94
CA VAL A 555 -0.68 -46.29 -6.26
C VAL A 555 -2.20 -46.31 -6.06
N ILE A 556 -2.99 -46.55 -7.13
CA ILE A 556 -4.45 -46.61 -7.04
C ILE A 556 -4.92 -47.83 -6.23
N GLY A 557 -4.26 -48.99 -6.37
CA GLY A 557 -4.56 -50.22 -5.63
C GLY A 557 -4.38 -50.09 -4.12
N GLY A 558 -3.56 -49.13 -3.68
CA GLY A 558 -3.41 -48.76 -2.28
C GLY A 558 -4.67 -48.12 -1.66
N VAL A 559 -5.56 -47.52 -2.48
CA VAL A 559 -6.81 -46.92 -2.01
C VAL A 559 -7.92 -47.95 -1.88
N ARG A 560 -8.11 -48.51 -0.69
CA ARG A 560 -9.15 -49.52 -0.41
C ARG A 560 -10.46 -48.84 0.01
N VAL A 561 -11.34 -48.60 -0.95
CA VAL A 561 -12.64 -47.92 -0.75
C VAL A 561 -13.50 -48.61 0.32
N ASP A 562 -13.57 -49.97 0.33
CA ASP A 562 -14.36 -50.71 1.31
C ASP A 562 -13.86 -50.49 2.76
N SER A 563 -12.55 -50.41 2.96
CA SER A 563 -11.95 -50.18 4.28
C SER A 563 -12.24 -48.73 4.74
N LEU A 564 -12.10 -47.75 3.83
CA LEU A 564 -12.42 -46.37 4.11
C LEU A 564 -13.90 -46.20 4.44
N TRP A 565 -14.78 -46.89 3.70
CA TRP A 565 -16.22 -46.84 3.95
C TRP A 565 -16.56 -47.30 5.36
N ARG A 566 -16.06 -48.50 5.76
CA ARG A 566 -16.29 -49.05 7.09
C ARG A 566 -15.77 -48.13 8.19
N LEU A 567 -14.57 -47.57 8.06
CA LEU A 567 -14.00 -46.65 9.03
C LEU A 567 -14.87 -45.39 9.18
N CYS A 568 -15.34 -44.83 8.08
CA CYS A 568 -16.22 -43.65 8.11
C CYS A 568 -17.59 -43.98 8.70
N GLU A 569 -18.16 -45.16 8.36
CA GLU A 569 -19.42 -45.61 8.91
C GLU A 569 -19.35 -45.82 10.43
N ASP A 570 -18.30 -46.48 10.91
CA ASP A 570 -18.08 -46.70 12.34
C ASP A 570 -17.93 -45.37 13.10
N ALA A 571 -17.21 -44.40 12.54
CA ALA A 571 -17.05 -43.07 13.15
C ALA A 571 -18.39 -42.33 13.26
N ILE A 572 -19.19 -42.34 12.22
CA ILE A 572 -20.52 -41.69 12.22
C ILE A 572 -21.48 -42.42 13.17
N ASP A 573 -21.50 -43.77 13.12
CA ASP A 573 -22.32 -44.55 14.05
C ASP A 573 -21.98 -44.33 15.50
N LYS A 574 -20.70 -44.24 15.83
CA LYS A 574 -20.24 -43.95 17.17
C LYS A 574 -20.71 -42.56 17.65
N SER A 575 -20.64 -41.53 16.77
CA SER A 575 -21.10 -40.18 17.13
C SER A 575 -22.61 -40.15 17.38
N ILE A 576 -23.42 -40.84 16.57
CA ILE A 576 -24.88 -40.87 16.70
C ILE A 576 -25.32 -41.72 17.91
N ARG A 577 -24.75 -42.95 18.08
CA ARG A 577 -25.14 -43.88 19.17
C ARG A 577 -24.77 -43.31 20.54
N ASN A 578 -23.62 -42.68 20.67
CA ASN A 578 -23.15 -42.10 21.94
C ASN A 578 -23.77 -40.73 22.19
N GLN A 579 -24.52 -40.18 21.25
CA GLN A 579 -25.04 -38.82 21.29
C GLN A 579 -23.93 -37.77 21.59
N ASP A 580 -22.73 -38.02 21.04
CA ASP A 580 -21.61 -37.13 21.16
C ASP A 580 -21.81 -35.92 20.21
N TYR A 581 -22.31 -34.84 20.80
CA TYR A 581 -22.74 -33.67 20.05
C TYR A 581 -21.56 -32.95 19.37
N ASP A 582 -20.42 -32.84 20.03
CA ASP A 582 -19.23 -32.18 19.47
C ASP A 582 -18.64 -33.02 18.32
N LEU A 583 -18.55 -34.34 18.50
CA LEU A 583 -18.09 -35.24 17.44
C LEU A 583 -19.08 -35.26 16.26
N ALA A 584 -20.36 -35.22 16.53
CA ALA A 584 -21.38 -35.16 15.50
C ALA A 584 -21.31 -33.89 14.65
N ARG A 585 -21.02 -32.72 15.25
CA ARG A 585 -20.80 -31.47 14.52
C ARG A 585 -19.54 -31.51 13.65
N LYS A 586 -18.51 -32.24 14.05
CA LYS A 586 -17.29 -32.45 13.24
C LYS A 586 -17.59 -33.16 11.92
N TYR A 587 -18.57 -34.07 11.91
CA TYR A 587 -18.97 -34.85 10.71
C TYR A 587 -20.26 -34.34 10.02
N CYS A 588 -20.92 -33.36 10.55
CA CYS A 588 -22.18 -32.88 10.03
C CYS A 588 -21.99 -32.21 8.67
N CYS A 589 -22.77 -32.64 7.69
CA CYS A 589 -22.86 -32.07 6.34
C CYS A 589 -24.30 -31.64 6.01
N LEU A 590 -25.07 -31.20 6.99
CA LEU A 590 -26.37 -30.61 6.76
C LEU A 590 -26.19 -29.21 6.16
N GLU A 591 -26.94 -28.93 5.09
CA GLU A 591 -26.87 -27.62 4.45
C GLU A 591 -27.33 -26.50 5.41
N HIS A 592 -26.78 -25.30 5.24
CA HIS A 592 -27.16 -24.11 6.02
C HIS A 592 -28.68 -23.96 6.19
N LYS A 593 -29.45 -24.13 5.09
CA LYS A 593 -30.92 -24.01 5.09
C LYS A 593 -31.62 -25.08 5.91
N GLU A 594 -31.02 -26.27 6.02
CA GLU A 594 -31.58 -27.38 6.82
C GLU A 594 -31.28 -27.16 8.31
N LEU A 595 -30.14 -26.56 8.65
CA LEU A 595 -29.66 -26.39 10.00
C LEU A 595 -30.16 -25.09 10.65
N ILE A 596 -29.80 -23.93 10.10
CA ILE A 596 -30.12 -22.64 10.74
C ILE A 596 -31.61 -22.29 10.63
N PRO A 597 -32.22 -22.04 9.43
CA PRO A 597 -33.66 -21.80 9.43
C PRO A 597 -34.49 -23.08 9.63
N GLY A 598 -33.95 -24.24 9.27
CA GLY A 598 -34.69 -25.49 9.28
C GLY A 598 -34.90 -26.08 10.67
N ILE A 599 -33.96 -25.98 11.59
CA ILE A 599 -34.07 -26.48 12.95
C ILE A 599 -34.10 -25.32 13.96
N THR A 600 -33.08 -24.46 13.95
CA THR A 600 -32.89 -23.46 15.02
C THR A 600 -34.04 -22.47 15.12
N ASN A 601 -34.59 -22.01 14.00
CA ASN A 601 -35.71 -21.05 14.01
C ASN A 601 -37.03 -21.62 14.57
N ARG A 602 -37.11 -22.94 14.76
CA ARG A 602 -38.27 -23.54 15.48
C ARG A 602 -38.21 -23.25 16.98
N TYR A 603 -37.01 -23.07 17.50
CA TYR A 603 -36.77 -22.81 18.92
C TYR A 603 -36.63 -21.31 19.19
N VAL A 604 -35.91 -20.60 18.30
CA VAL A 604 -35.68 -19.15 18.44
C VAL A 604 -35.77 -18.51 17.06
N ASP A 605 -36.72 -17.61 16.88
CA ASP A 605 -36.86 -16.82 15.65
C ASP A 605 -35.61 -15.99 15.41
N ASP A 606 -35.15 -15.91 14.15
CA ASP A 606 -33.94 -15.20 13.73
C ASP A 606 -32.69 -15.56 14.56
N TYR A 607 -32.56 -16.88 14.84
CA TYR A 607 -31.50 -17.44 15.68
C TYR A 607 -30.11 -16.92 15.34
N SER A 608 -29.75 -16.88 14.05
CA SER A 608 -28.40 -16.50 13.61
C SER A 608 -28.02 -15.06 13.97
N SER A 609 -28.97 -14.12 13.82
CA SER A 609 -28.74 -12.71 14.18
C SER A 609 -28.55 -12.55 15.68
N ILE A 610 -29.34 -13.29 16.47
CA ILE A 610 -29.23 -13.27 17.94
C ILE A 610 -27.91 -13.90 18.37
N ALA A 611 -27.51 -15.04 17.78
CA ALA A 611 -26.25 -15.72 18.07
C ALA A 611 -25.04 -14.82 17.80
N LEU A 612 -25.02 -14.10 16.65
CA LEU A 612 -23.98 -13.10 16.34
C LEU A 612 -23.97 -11.96 17.36
N GLY A 613 -25.15 -11.48 17.78
CA GLY A 613 -25.27 -10.46 18.82
C GLY A 613 -24.70 -10.93 20.17
N VAL A 614 -25.02 -12.17 20.58
CA VAL A 614 -24.52 -12.77 21.81
C VAL A 614 -22.98 -12.91 21.78
N ILE A 615 -22.42 -13.41 20.68
CA ILE A 615 -20.97 -13.50 20.49
C ILE A 615 -20.31 -12.12 20.63
N LYS A 616 -20.89 -11.10 20.01
CA LYS A 616 -20.34 -9.73 20.03
C LYS A 616 -20.34 -9.11 21.43
N ASP A 617 -21.41 -9.38 22.22
CA ASP A 617 -21.65 -8.69 23.50
C ASP A 617 -21.07 -9.46 24.72
N ASN A 618 -20.68 -10.73 24.56
CA ASN A 618 -20.23 -11.59 25.67
C ASN A 618 -18.75 -12.02 25.52
N ALA A 619 -17.87 -11.26 26.17
CA ALA A 619 -16.43 -11.51 26.12
C ALA A 619 -16.01 -12.86 26.72
N GLU A 620 -16.71 -13.35 27.76
CA GLU A 620 -16.42 -14.64 28.39
C GLU A 620 -16.74 -15.79 27.42
N LEU A 621 -17.89 -15.73 26.76
CA LEU A 621 -18.27 -16.67 25.73
C LEU A 621 -17.24 -16.69 24.58
N VAL A 622 -16.80 -15.51 24.14
CA VAL A 622 -15.75 -15.38 23.09
C VAL A 622 -14.47 -16.11 23.52
N ASN A 623 -14.04 -15.99 24.77
CA ASN A 623 -12.84 -16.69 25.26
C ASN A 623 -13.03 -18.21 25.24
N ILE A 624 -14.18 -18.72 25.70
CA ILE A 624 -14.51 -20.15 25.63
C ILE A 624 -14.47 -20.67 24.19
N ILE A 625 -15.04 -19.93 23.26
CA ILE A 625 -15.05 -20.28 21.83
C ILE A 625 -13.62 -20.24 21.23
N LYS A 626 -12.82 -19.24 21.57
CA LYS A 626 -11.42 -19.15 21.14
C LYS A 626 -10.60 -20.37 21.62
N GLU A 627 -10.71 -20.74 22.86
CA GLU A 627 -10.00 -21.90 23.42
C GLU A 627 -10.45 -23.20 22.77
N LYS A 628 -11.76 -23.37 22.55
CA LYS A 628 -12.34 -24.60 22.03
C LYS A 628 -12.03 -24.83 20.54
N TYR A 629 -12.13 -23.80 19.69
CA TYR A 629 -12.09 -23.95 18.23
C TYR A 629 -10.84 -23.35 17.58
N PHE A 630 -10.14 -22.43 18.26
CA PHE A 630 -9.09 -21.63 17.63
C PHE A 630 -7.78 -21.64 18.44
N SER A 631 -7.55 -22.70 19.23
CA SER A 631 -6.32 -22.85 20.02
C SER A 631 -5.05 -22.82 19.15
N GLY A 632 -5.15 -23.20 17.87
CA GLY A 632 -4.07 -23.10 16.90
C GLY A 632 -3.67 -21.64 16.59
N LEU A 633 -4.63 -20.72 16.53
CA LEU A 633 -4.37 -19.28 16.32
C LEU A 633 -3.62 -18.64 17.50
N LEU A 634 -3.93 -19.06 18.71
CA LEU A 634 -3.29 -18.57 19.93
C LEU A 634 -1.80 -18.94 20.00
N LYS A 635 -1.38 -20.01 19.30
CA LYS A 635 0.01 -20.46 19.22
C LYS A 635 0.82 -19.81 18.09
N VAL A 636 0.16 -19.37 17.02
CA VAL A 636 0.82 -18.75 15.85
C VAL A 636 1.02 -17.24 16.06
N GLY A 637 0.23 -16.61 16.91
CA GLY A 637 0.30 -15.19 17.23
C GLY A 637 1.25 -14.80 18.37
N SER A 638 1.85 -15.79 19.04
CA SER A 638 2.90 -15.63 20.07
C SER A 638 4.25 -15.95 19.42
#